data_00099e80c99ae02730de44e9bd2c1116
#
_entry.id   00099e80c99ae02730de44e9bd2c1116
#
_cell.length_a   1.000
_cell.length_b   1.000
_cell.length_c   1.000
_cell.angle_alpha   90.00
_cell.angle_beta   90.00
_cell.angle_gamma   90.00
#
_symmetry.space_group_name_H-M   'P 1'
#
loop_
_entity.id
_entity.type
_entity.pdbx_description
1 polymer ?
#
loop_
_entity_poly.entity_id
_entity_poly.type
_entity_poly.pdbx_seq_one_letter_code
_entity_poly.pdbx_strand_id
1 'polypeptide(L)'
;QPIICFLLKLFLIGSSQLFYVPSVCAQDSSSRSEEDREKYVSSQPWQEYLMELSEMEDFEQTAWEDYEEELEELAQHPLNLNTATRDEMEHLPFLTPSQVEDIQAYLHRYHGMKTMAELALIPSISWYQRQLMNSFFYVADETPRKQFPSLKNILKYGKHEVMGMVKVPFYERKGDGKGTDGYLGYKYRHGVRYQFRYGDYVKMGFVGAQDAGEPFGSGRNNLGYDFYSFYLQVRKLGRWKNITLGRYRLHEGMGLILNNDFSFGKLSVLSSLGRTTSQIKVHSSRSSANYLQGAAATYTLLKGLDLTGFLSYRKIDATLSDEGGIKTILKTGLHRTRREIARQDIASNTLVGGNINYRHQGWHIGATGFYTSFSLPLMPEKVQLYKRFAPEGDAFWNVSVDYGYISHRWTIGGETATGDCGAVATLNAASYLVSDHFSLTAVQRFYSARYYSLFSNSFAEGSSVQDENGVYVGATWSPGSRWTLTAYSDFAYFAWPKYHTRQSTQSWDHLLNILYLPSRSWTLGARVRYKEKAGNVTGRLRFYASVTTKNWSSKTSVDYTKYREGNAGSGTGNASSNDTQNASSCGYLLNENIGYHWRWLRLQGSFGYFHTQDFASRIYAYEPGLLYQMSFGSYFGEGIRYALVARS
;
A
#
# COMPACT_ATOMS: atom_id res chain seq x y z
N GLN A 1 20.96 4.43 32.96
CA GLN A 1 20.55 5.71 33.55
C GLN A 1 21.18 6.96 32.92
N PRO A 2 22.45 6.98 32.41
CA PRO A 2 22.99 8.21 31.83
C PRO A 2 22.36 8.61 30.47
N ILE A 3 21.81 7.67 29.70
CA ILE A 3 21.25 7.93 28.37
C ILE A 3 19.89 8.65 28.45
N ILE A 4 19.06 8.33 29.43
CA ILE A 4 17.76 8.98 29.64
C ILE A 4 17.94 10.45 30.07
N CYS A 5 18.97 10.76 30.86
CA CYS A 5 19.31 12.11 31.28
C CYS A 5 19.89 12.95 30.13
N PHE A 6 20.61 12.33 29.19
CA PHE A 6 21.14 12.98 27.99
C PHE A 6 20.03 13.29 26.97
N LEU A 7 19.09 12.35 26.78
CA LEU A 7 17.91 12.54 25.89
C LEU A 7 16.97 13.62 26.41
N LEU A 8 16.74 13.69 27.73
CA LEU A 8 15.95 14.76 28.37
C LEU A 8 16.63 16.13 28.23
N LYS A 9 17.95 16.20 28.27
CA LYS A 9 18.70 17.46 28.07
C LYS A 9 18.68 17.91 26.59
N LEU A 10 18.73 17.00 25.62
CA LEU A 10 18.57 17.33 24.19
C LEU A 10 17.14 17.84 23.88
N PHE A 11 16.12 17.25 24.52
CA PHE A 11 14.73 17.69 24.39
C PHE A 11 14.50 19.10 24.97
N LEU A 12 15.22 19.46 26.04
CA LEU A 12 15.18 20.78 26.67
C LEU A 12 15.98 21.86 25.93
N ILE A 13 17.04 21.50 25.19
CA ILE A 13 17.82 22.45 24.40
C ILE A 13 17.11 22.85 23.10
N GLY A 14 16.32 21.92 22.50
CA GLY A 14 15.47 22.24 21.34
C GLY A 14 14.28 23.15 21.65
N SER A 15 13.86 23.22 22.93
CA SER A 15 12.69 23.99 23.35
C SER A 15 12.97 25.43 23.80
N SER A 16 14.24 25.84 23.95
CA SER A 16 14.62 27.16 24.50
C SER A 16 14.68 28.30 23.46
N GLN A 17 14.40 28.06 22.19
CA GLN A 17 14.37 29.10 21.15
C GLN A 17 12.96 29.45 20.61
N LEU A 18 11.88 29.03 21.26
CA LEU A 18 10.51 29.16 20.73
C LEU A 18 9.55 29.94 21.64
N PHE A 19 9.92 31.13 22.04
CA PHE A 19 8.94 32.07 22.58
C PHE A 19 9.07 33.44 21.92
N TYR A 20 8.49 33.58 20.74
CA TYR A 20 8.00 34.86 20.27
C TYR A 20 6.70 34.60 19.49
N VAL A 21 5.57 34.88 20.12
CA VAL A 21 4.25 34.84 19.53
C VAL A 21 3.84 36.28 19.24
N PRO A 22 3.77 36.73 17.97
CA PRO A 22 3.06 37.97 17.68
C PRO A 22 1.57 37.68 17.60
N SER A 23 0.79 38.40 18.39
CA SER A 23 -0.66 38.48 18.30
C SER A 23 -1.06 39.00 16.91
N VAL A 24 -1.82 38.25 16.16
CA VAL A 24 -2.41 38.71 14.90
C VAL A 24 -3.91 38.89 15.11
N CYS A 25 -4.32 40.13 15.00
CA CYS A 25 -5.73 40.56 14.93
C CYS A 25 -6.39 39.98 13.68
N ALA A 26 -7.66 39.62 13.86
CA ALA A 26 -8.56 39.26 12.77
C ALA A 26 -8.85 40.47 11.86
N GLN A 27 -8.72 40.31 10.57
CA GLN A 27 -9.30 41.21 9.57
C GLN A 27 -9.74 40.44 8.31
N ASP A 28 -11.01 40.60 8.06
CA ASP A 28 -11.81 40.57 6.83
C ASP A 28 -11.55 39.58 5.70
N SER A 29 -12.62 38.86 5.46
CA SER A 29 -12.92 38.06 4.29
C SER A 29 -13.44 38.90 3.14
N SER A 30 -12.71 39.02 2.02
CA SER A 30 -13.33 39.16 0.69
C SER A 30 -12.31 38.84 -0.42
N SER A 31 -12.76 38.07 -1.40
CA SER A 31 -12.18 37.86 -2.74
C SER A 31 -10.71 37.41 -2.81
N ARG A 32 -10.46 36.09 -2.70
CA ARG A 32 -9.21 35.50 -3.16
C ARG A 32 -9.43 34.79 -4.49
N SER A 33 -8.68 35.23 -5.49
CA SER A 33 -8.65 34.68 -6.85
C SER A 33 -8.05 33.27 -6.88
N GLU A 34 -8.27 32.52 -7.95
CA GLU A 34 -7.74 31.17 -8.18
C GLU A 34 -6.21 31.08 -8.08
N GLU A 35 -5.49 32.17 -8.32
CA GLU A 35 -4.02 32.25 -8.13
C GLU A 35 -3.55 32.07 -6.68
N ASP A 36 -4.41 32.25 -5.68
CA ASP A 36 -4.05 32.04 -4.28
C ASP A 36 -4.17 30.55 -3.84
N ARG A 37 -4.77 29.66 -4.64
CA ARG A 37 -4.91 28.23 -4.34
C ARG A 37 -3.60 27.47 -4.55
N GLU A 38 -2.71 27.88 -5.43
CA GLU A 38 -1.41 27.25 -5.65
C GLU A 38 -0.38 27.55 -4.54
N LYS A 39 -0.67 28.48 -3.64
CA LYS A 39 0.29 28.98 -2.62
C LYS A 39 0.31 28.24 -1.29
N TYR A 40 -0.55 27.23 -1.05
CA TYR A 40 -0.67 26.58 0.25
C TYR A 40 -0.37 25.09 0.25
N VAL A 41 0.85 24.69 -0.11
CA VAL A 41 1.30 23.32 0.11
C VAL A 41 2.68 23.30 0.75
N SER A 42 2.74 23.54 2.06
CA SER A 42 3.74 22.90 2.92
C SER A 42 3.45 21.39 2.93
N SER A 43 4.42 20.52 3.23
CA SER A 43 4.31 19.05 3.20
C SER A 43 2.85 18.57 3.20
N GLN A 44 2.42 17.92 2.10
CA GLN A 44 0.99 17.59 1.97
C GLN A 44 0.63 16.68 3.16
N PRO A 45 -0.42 16.97 3.94
CA PRO A 45 -0.76 16.19 5.14
C PRO A 45 -0.93 14.68 4.86
N TRP A 46 -1.33 14.33 3.64
CA TRP A 46 -1.47 12.96 3.21
C TRP A 46 -0.14 12.21 3.05
N GLN A 47 0.94 12.89 2.68
CA GLN A 47 2.28 12.28 2.60
C GLN A 47 2.80 11.95 4.00
N GLU A 48 2.57 12.81 4.98
CA GLU A 48 2.89 12.52 6.38
C GLU A 48 2.06 11.35 6.91
N TYR A 49 0.77 11.31 6.60
CA TYR A 49 -0.11 10.19 6.96
C TYR A 49 0.35 8.87 6.33
N LEU A 50 0.65 8.89 5.03
CA LEU A 50 1.12 7.71 4.32
C LEU A 50 2.47 7.23 4.86
N MET A 51 3.37 8.15 5.18
CA MET A 51 4.65 7.87 5.82
C MET A 51 4.45 7.19 7.17
N GLU A 52 3.57 7.71 8.03
CA GLU A 52 3.26 7.09 9.31
C GLU A 52 2.65 5.70 9.15
N LEU A 53 1.73 5.54 8.21
CA LEU A 53 1.11 4.25 7.92
C LEU A 53 2.15 3.22 7.46
N SER A 54 3.04 3.60 6.55
CA SER A 54 4.08 2.73 6.02
C SER A 54 5.13 2.31 7.06
N GLU A 55 5.49 3.22 7.98
CA GLU A 55 6.40 2.93 9.09
C GLU A 55 5.78 1.99 10.15
N MET A 56 4.46 1.86 10.16
CA MET A 56 3.73 0.95 11.08
C MET A 56 3.68 -0.47 10.58
N GLU A 57 3.80 -0.66 9.29
CA GLU A 57 3.55 -1.93 8.65
C GLU A 57 4.83 -2.54 8.06
N ASP A 58 5.02 -3.85 8.23
CA ASP A 58 6.20 -4.58 7.73
C ASP A 58 5.97 -4.98 6.26
N PHE A 59 5.91 -3.98 5.33
CA PHE A 59 5.63 -4.23 3.92
C PHE A 59 6.85 -4.30 3.00
N GLU A 60 6.66 -4.89 1.84
CA GLU A 60 7.61 -4.80 0.73
C GLU A 60 7.63 -3.38 0.15
N GLN A 61 8.81 -2.83 -0.03
CA GLN A 61 9.04 -1.46 -0.51
C GLN A 61 8.35 -1.15 -1.85
N THR A 62 8.33 -2.10 -2.77
CA THR A 62 7.73 -1.92 -4.11
C THR A 62 6.22 -1.69 -4.08
N ALA A 63 5.51 -2.33 -3.14
CA ALA A 63 4.07 -2.17 -3.01
C ALA A 63 3.68 -0.75 -2.54
N TRP A 64 4.50 -0.16 -1.66
CA TRP A 64 4.30 1.22 -1.20
C TRP A 64 4.60 2.26 -2.28
N GLU A 65 5.64 2.05 -3.11
CA GLU A 65 5.96 2.94 -4.23
C GLU A 65 4.78 3.04 -5.20
N ASP A 66 4.13 1.92 -5.51
CA ASP A 66 2.97 1.88 -6.39
C ASP A 66 1.77 2.63 -5.82
N TYR A 67 1.54 2.51 -4.50
CA TYR A 67 0.43 3.16 -3.84
C TYR A 67 0.65 4.67 -3.64
N GLU A 68 1.88 5.09 -3.30
CA GLU A 68 2.25 6.51 -3.27
C GLU A 68 2.02 7.16 -4.63
N GLU A 69 2.43 6.48 -5.71
CA GLU A 69 2.23 6.95 -7.08
C GLU A 69 0.74 7.20 -7.38
N GLU A 70 -0.14 6.31 -6.93
CA GLU A 70 -1.59 6.45 -7.13
C GLU A 70 -2.18 7.60 -6.34
N LEU A 71 -1.78 7.79 -5.08
CA LEU A 71 -2.23 8.91 -4.25
C LEU A 71 -1.67 10.25 -4.74
N GLU A 72 -0.41 10.30 -5.16
CA GLU A 72 0.19 11.51 -5.73
C GLU A 72 -0.55 11.92 -7.01
N GLU A 73 -0.88 10.95 -7.87
CA GLU A 73 -1.67 11.20 -9.08
C GLU A 73 -3.06 11.77 -8.72
N LEU A 74 -3.71 11.21 -7.70
CA LEU A 74 -5.01 11.69 -7.24
C LEU A 74 -4.91 13.10 -6.62
N ALA A 75 -3.84 13.38 -5.88
CA ALA A 75 -3.59 14.70 -5.28
C ALA A 75 -3.29 15.78 -6.33
N GLN A 76 -2.59 15.43 -7.42
CA GLN A 76 -2.37 16.36 -8.54
C GLN A 76 -3.64 16.62 -9.35
N HIS A 77 -4.58 15.68 -9.32
CA HIS A 77 -5.85 15.76 -10.06
C HIS A 77 -7.05 15.48 -9.14
N PRO A 78 -7.34 16.39 -8.19
CA PRO A 78 -8.41 16.19 -7.24
C PRO A 78 -9.77 15.96 -7.90
N LEU A 79 -10.61 15.15 -7.26
CA LEU A 79 -11.96 14.83 -7.74
C LEU A 79 -12.98 15.82 -7.21
N ASN A 80 -14.05 16.09 -7.98
CA ASN A 80 -15.19 16.83 -7.47
C ASN A 80 -15.99 15.95 -6.51
N LEU A 81 -16.05 16.32 -5.23
CA LEU A 81 -16.73 15.55 -4.19
C LEU A 81 -18.22 15.32 -4.49
N ASN A 82 -18.89 16.30 -5.15
CA ASN A 82 -20.30 16.17 -5.53
C ASN A 82 -20.56 15.09 -6.59
N THR A 83 -19.55 14.72 -7.36
CA THR A 83 -19.66 13.70 -8.42
C THR A 83 -18.82 12.45 -8.16
N ALA A 84 -18.03 12.46 -7.08
CA ALA A 84 -17.18 11.35 -6.71
C ALA A 84 -18.02 10.12 -6.36
N THR A 85 -17.65 9.00 -6.95
CA THR A 85 -18.30 7.73 -6.68
C THR A 85 -17.88 7.18 -5.33
N ARG A 86 -18.67 6.27 -4.78
CA ARG A 86 -18.32 5.52 -3.57
C ARG A 86 -16.95 4.84 -3.71
N ASP A 87 -16.74 4.14 -4.82
CA ASP A 87 -15.50 3.39 -5.06
C ASP A 87 -14.27 4.33 -5.10
N GLU A 88 -14.40 5.55 -5.63
CA GLU A 88 -13.33 6.57 -5.62
C GLU A 88 -13.03 7.09 -4.21
N MET A 89 -14.04 7.27 -3.37
CA MET A 89 -13.84 7.69 -1.97
C MET A 89 -13.29 6.57 -1.09
N GLU A 90 -13.78 5.35 -1.26
CA GLU A 90 -13.30 4.17 -0.55
C GLU A 90 -11.85 3.80 -0.90
N HIS A 91 -11.30 4.33 -1.99
CA HIS A 91 -9.92 4.16 -2.35
C HIS A 91 -8.94 4.84 -1.38
N LEU A 92 -9.39 5.87 -0.67
CA LEU A 92 -8.56 6.61 0.28
C LEU A 92 -8.42 5.83 1.61
N PRO A 93 -7.19 5.63 2.12
CA PRO A 93 -6.93 4.73 3.24
C PRO A 93 -7.42 5.27 4.58
N PHE A 94 -7.73 6.56 4.66
CA PHE A 94 -8.13 7.24 5.89
C PHE A 94 -9.65 7.42 6.04
N LEU A 95 -10.45 7.02 5.05
CA LEU A 95 -11.92 7.04 5.14
C LEU A 95 -12.44 5.62 5.40
N THR A 96 -13.37 5.47 6.32
CA THR A 96 -14.07 4.20 6.53
C THR A 96 -15.28 4.07 5.60
N PRO A 97 -15.75 2.86 5.28
CA PRO A 97 -16.95 2.67 4.47
C PRO A 97 -18.20 3.37 5.04
N SER A 98 -18.36 3.40 6.37
CA SER A 98 -19.46 4.15 7.02
C SER A 98 -19.33 5.65 6.85
N GLN A 99 -18.12 6.21 6.90
CA GLN A 99 -17.89 7.63 6.64
C GLN A 99 -18.18 8.01 5.18
N VAL A 100 -17.85 7.15 4.25
CA VAL A 100 -18.21 7.33 2.83
C VAL A 100 -19.74 7.32 2.66
N GLU A 101 -20.44 6.43 3.36
CA GLU A 101 -21.91 6.40 3.36
C GLU A 101 -22.49 7.69 3.95
N ASP A 102 -21.94 8.20 5.06
CA ASP A 102 -22.38 9.48 5.67
C ASP A 102 -22.17 10.67 4.72
N ILE A 103 -21.04 10.71 4.00
CA ILE A 103 -20.79 11.73 2.97
C ILE A 103 -21.83 11.60 1.85
N GLN A 104 -22.08 10.42 1.34
CA GLN A 104 -23.05 10.18 0.28
C GLN A 104 -24.48 10.53 0.73
N ALA A 105 -24.85 10.19 1.96
CA ALA A 105 -26.13 10.54 2.55
C ALA A 105 -26.29 12.07 2.67
N TYR A 106 -25.22 12.79 3.05
CA TYR A 106 -25.21 14.25 3.10
C TYR A 106 -25.40 14.84 1.71
N LEU A 107 -24.62 14.38 0.71
CA LEU A 107 -24.73 14.84 -0.67
C LEU A 107 -26.14 14.61 -1.24
N HIS A 108 -26.74 13.46 -0.96
CA HIS A 108 -28.10 13.15 -1.40
C HIS A 108 -29.14 14.03 -0.71
N ARG A 109 -29.00 14.28 0.61
CA ARG A 109 -29.97 15.05 1.40
C ARG A 109 -29.99 16.54 1.04
N TYR A 110 -28.80 17.11 0.79
CA TYR A 110 -28.64 18.54 0.55
C TYR A 110 -28.40 18.90 -0.93
N HIS A 111 -28.53 17.88 -1.83
CA HIS A 111 -28.31 18.05 -3.27
C HIS A 111 -26.90 18.58 -3.62
N GLY A 112 -25.89 18.09 -2.91
CA GLY A 112 -24.49 18.47 -3.07
C GLY A 112 -23.98 19.39 -1.96
N MET A 113 -22.67 19.59 -1.93
CA MET A 113 -21.97 20.57 -1.08
C MET A 113 -21.62 21.80 -1.88
N LYS A 114 -21.60 22.97 -1.26
CA LYS A 114 -21.13 24.23 -1.85
C LYS A 114 -19.67 24.50 -1.54
N THR A 115 -19.19 24.03 -0.40
CA THR A 115 -17.80 24.24 0.06
C THR A 115 -17.27 23.00 0.80
N MET A 116 -15.95 22.80 0.75
CA MET A 116 -15.29 21.73 1.53
C MET A 116 -15.47 21.90 3.07
N ALA A 117 -15.78 23.13 3.53
CA ALA A 117 -16.03 23.40 4.95
C ALA A 117 -17.27 22.67 5.50
N GLU A 118 -18.24 22.34 4.63
CA GLU A 118 -19.45 21.60 5.01
C GLU A 118 -19.18 20.18 5.50
N LEU A 119 -18.02 19.60 5.18
CA LEU A 119 -17.58 18.34 5.79
C LEU A 119 -17.52 18.40 7.33
N ALA A 120 -17.46 19.61 7.91
CA ALA A 120 -17.52 19.78 9.36
C ALA A 120 -18.91 19.49 9.95
N LEU A 121 -19.95 19.48 9.12
CA LEU A 121 -21.32 19.14 9.51
C LEU A 121 -21.58 17.64 9.58
N ILE A 122 -20.62 16.83 9.13
CA ILE A 122 -20.66 15.37 9.22
C ILE A 122 -19.86 14.94 10.45
N PRO A 123 -20.52 14.52 11.57
CA PRO A 123 -19.84 14.27 12.85
C PRO A 123 -18.79 13.16 12.78
N SER A 124 -18.99 12.17 11.91
CA SER A 124 -18.07 11.03 11.73
C SER A 124 -16.73 11.41 11.09
N ILE A 125 -16.62 12.60 10.47
CA ILE A 125 -15.40 13.06 9.79
C ILE A 125 -14.58 13.94 10.74
N SER A 126 -13.45 13.44 11.22
CA SER A 126 -12.56 14.19 12.10
C SER A 126 -11.92 15.40 11.39
N TRP A 127 -11.43 16.36 12.19
CA TRP A 127 -10.70 17.51 11.64
C TRP A 127 -9.49 17.07 10.79
N TYR A 128 -8.75 16.07 11.25
CA TYR A 128 -7.58 15.55 10.55
C TYR A 128 -7.95 14.94 9.19
N GLN A 129 -9.02 14.14 9.14
CA GLN A 129 -9.52 13.56 7.89
C GLN A 129 -9.98 14.64 6.90
N ARG A 130 -10.61 15.72 7.38
CA ARG A 130 -10.97 16.86 6.52
C ARG A 130 -9.75 17.52 5.88
N GLN A 131 -8.64 17.65 6.63
CA GLN A 131 -7.39 18.17 6.08
C GLN A 131 -6.81 17.24 5.00
N LEU A 132 -6.85 15.93 5.21
CA LEU A 132 -6.43 14.95 4.21
C LEU A 132 -7.33 15.02 2.95
N MET A 133 -8.65 15.10 3.13
CA MET A 133 -9.61 15.19 2.01
C MET A 133 -9.40 16.43 1.14
N ASN A 134 -8.96 17.56 1.69
CA ASN A 134 -8.65 18.76 0.92
C ASN A 134 -7.53 18.56 -0.12
N SER A 135 -6.70 17.54 0.03
CA SER A 135 -5.67 17.19 -0.96
C SER A 135 -6.23 16.43 -2.15
N PHE A 136 -7.36 15.73 -1.99
CA PHE A 136 -7.89 14.79 -3.00
C PHE A 136 -9.22 15.23 -3.59
N PHE A 137 -9.92 16.17 -2.94
CA PHE A 137 -11.23 16.62 -3.37
C PHE A 137 -11.33 18.14 -3.43
N TYR A 138 -12.18 18.59 -4.34
CA TYR A 138 -12.70 19.94 -4.40
C TYR A 138 -14.22 19.88 -4.53
N VAL A 139 -14.89 21.00 -4.31
CA VAL A 139 -16.34 21.14 -4.48
C VAL A 139 -16.61 22.11 -5.62
N ALA A 140 -17.40 21.66 -6.58
CA ALA A 140 -17.92 22.49 -7.67
C ALA A 140 -19.37 22.09 -7.93
N ASP A 141 -20.16 23.04 -8.47
CA ASP A 141 -21.52 22.77 -8.87
C ASP A 141 -21.59 21.64 -9.89
N GLU A 142 -22.58 20.77 -9.71
CA GLU A 142 -22.83 19.68 -10.62
C GLU A 142 -23.41 20.23 -11.93
N THR A 143 -22.60 20.30 -12.97
CA THR A 143 -23.12 20.29 -14.32
C THR A 143 -23.15 18.85 -14.80
N PRO A 144 -24.30 18.17 -14.76
CA PRO A 144 -24.37 16.77 -15.21
C PRO A 144 -24.09 16.72 -16.71
N ARG A 145 -22.86 16.36 -17.08
CA ARG A 145 -22.56 16.00 -18.47
C ARG A 145 -23.23 14.65 -18.75
N LYS A 146 -24.45 14.71 -19.27
CA LYS A 146 -25.27 13.51 -19.58
C LYS A 146 -24.70 12.63 -20.71
N GLN A 147 -23.70 13.11 -21.45
CA GLN A 147 -23.15 12.40 -22.61
C GLN A 147 -21.63 12.26 -22.51
N PHE A 148 -21.14 11.10 -22.99
CA PHE A 148 -19.71 10.85 -23.12
C PHE A 148 -19.08 11.91 -24.05
N PRO A 149 -17.92 12.49 -23.71
CA PRO A 149 -17.28 13.55 -24.50
C PRO A 149 -16.95 13.09 -25.92
N SER A 150 -17.05 13.98 -26.90
CA SER A 150 -16.66 13.66 -28.27
C SER A 150 -15.15 13.44 -28.37
N LEU A 151 -14.71 12.57 -29.28
CA LEU A 151 -13.29 12.30 -29.53
C LEU A 151 -12.50 13.59 -29.81
N LYS A 152 -13.10 14.54 -30.54
CA LYS A 152 -12.49 15.84 -30.82
C LYS A 152 -12.19 16.61 -29.54
N ASN A 153 -13.10 16.61 -28.58
CA ASN A 153 -12.91 17.29 -27.29
C ASN A 153 -11.87 16.57 -26.43
N ILE A 154 -11.89 15.23 -26.43
CA ILE A 154 -10.91 14.42 -25.70
C ILE A 154 -9.49 14.73 -26.19
N LEU A 155 -9.25 14.72 -27.51
CA LEU A 155 -7.94 15.01 -28.07
C LEU A 155 -7.52 16.49 -27.92
N LYS A 156 -8.47 17.43 -28.02
CA LYS A 156 -8.18 18.87 -27.94
C LYS A 156 -7.85 19.35 -26.54
N TYR A 157 -8.56 18.83 -25.54
CA TYR A 157 -8.48 19.31 -24.15
C TYR A 157 -7.88 18.28 -23.19
N GLY A 158 -7.39 17.16 -23.72
CA GLY A 158 -6.66 16.18 -22.94
C GLY A 158 -5.32 16.74 -22.43
N LYS A 159 -4.96 16.35 -21.22
CA LYS A 159 -3.68 16.71 -20.61
C LYS A 159 -2.65 15.64 -20.94
N HIS A 160 -1.45 16.08 -21.32
CA HIS A 160 -0.32 15.24 -21.62
C HIS A 160 0.76 15.45 -20.57
N GLU A 161 1.30 14.39 -20.05
CA GLU A 161 2.41 14.40 -19.10
C GLU A 161 3.51 13.47 -19.60
N VAL A 162 4.74 13.95 -19.60
CA VAL A 162 5.93 13.16 -19.89
C VAL A 162 6.88 13.26 -18.70
N MET A 163 7.27 12.14 -18.14
CA MET A 163 8.21 12.08 -17.02
C MET A 163 9.40 11.23 -17.43
N GLY A 164 10.59 11.78 -17.26
CA GLY A 164 11.86 11.04 -17.32
C GLY A 164 12.48 10.91 -15.95
N MET A 165 13.04 9.76 -15.64
CA MET A 165 13.73 9.51 -14.38
C MET A 165 15.09 8.88 -14.65
N VAL A 166 16.11 9.34 -13.92
CA VAL A 166 17.44 8.74 -13.91
C VAL A 166 17.91 8.63 -12.45
N LYS A 167 18.39 7.45 -12.06
CA LYS A 167 19.01 7.20 -10.75
C LYS A 167 20.43 6.70 -10.96
N VAL A 168 21.39 7.45 -10.45
CA VAL A 168 22.83 7.17 -10.62
C VAL A 168 23.43 6.85 -9.25
N PRO A 169 23.85 5.60 -8.97
CA PRO A 169 24.61 5.29 -7.76
C PRO A 169 26.05 5.82 -7.92
N PHE A 170 26.55 6.52 -6.88
CA PHE A 170 27.94 7.00 -6.84
C PHE A 170 28.92 5.95 -6.32
N TYR A 171 28.44 4.79 -5.92
CA TYR A 171 29.25 3.65 -5.47
C TYR A 171 29.12 2.47 -6.43
N GLU A 172 30.09 1.57 -6.38
CA GLU A 172 30.05 0.30 -7.11
C GLU A 172 29.33 -0.75 -6.26
N ARG A 173 28.37 -1.43 -6.86
CA ARG A 173 27.67 -2.55 -6.24
C ARG A 173 28.47 -3.83 -6.48
N LYS A 174 28.27 -4.83 -5.64
CA LYS A 174 28.94 -6.13 -5.75
C LYS A 174 28.82 -6.80 -7.15
N GLY A 175 27.74 -6.51 -7.88
CA GLY A 175 27.49 -7.04 -9.23
C GLY A 175 28.06 -6.18 -10.36
N ASP A 176 28.51 -4.94 -10.10
CA ASP A 176 29.05 -4.05 -11.14
C ASP A 176 30.51 -4.43 -11.55
N GLY A 177 31.13 -5.39 -10.83
CA GLY A 177 32.48 -5.89 -11.14
C GLY A 177 32.50 -6.76 -12.39
N LYS A 178 33.61 -6.71 -13.13
CA LYS A 178 33.84 -7.53 -14.34
C LYS A 178 34.15 -8.99 -13.96
N GLY A 179 33.13 -9.77 -13.62
CA GLY A 179 33.22 -11.22 -13.39
C GLY A 179 32.27 -11.98 -14.33
N THR A 180 32.44 -13.30 -14.42
CA THR A 180 31.56 -14.19 -15.21
C THR A 180 30.09 -14.10 -14.83
N ASP A 181 29.79 -13.72 -13.59
CA ASP A 181 28.44 -13.53 -13.02
C ASP A 181 28.09 -12.05 -12.78
N GLY A 182 28.84 -11.11 -13.34
CA GLY A 182 28.59 -9.68 -13.23
C GLY A 182 27.35 -9.20 -13.99
N TYR A 183 26.93 -7.97 -13.68
CA TYR A 183 25.84 -7.33 -14.41
C TYR A 183 26.24 -7.01 -15.84
N LEU A 184 25.29 -7.23 -16.78
CA LEU A 184 25.51 -7.07 -18.21
C LEU A 184 25.31 -5.63 -18.68
N GLY A 185 24.55 -4.84 -17.96
CA GLY A 185 24.27 -3.44 -18.24
C GLY A 185 25.01 -2.50 -17.30
N TYR A 186 24.78 -1.20 -17.49
CA TYR A 186 25.38 -0.16 -16.68
C TYR A 186 24.65 0.07 -15.34
N LYS A 187 25.30 0.76 -14.43
CA LYS A 187 24.81 0.95 -13.05
C LYS A 187 23.63 1.92 -12.90
N TYR A 188 23.19 2.58 -13.97
CA TYR A 188 22.09 3.53 -13.94
C TYR A 188 20.74 2.83 -14.00
N ARG A 189 19.77 3.33 -13.23
CA ARG A 189 18.35 3.01 -13.41
C ARG A 189 17.70 4.21 -14.09
N HIS A 190 16.95 3.98 -15.15
CA HIS A 190 16.22 5.04 -15.82
C HIS A 190 14.91 4.54 -16.40
N GLY A 191 14.03 5.49 -16.69
CA GLY A 191 12.73 5.19 -17.26
C GLY A 191 12.06 6.43 -17.82
N VAL A 192 11.12 6.19 -18.70
CA VAL A 192 10.25 7.21 -19.28
C VAL A 192 8.81 6.77 -19.11
N ARG A 193 7.97 7.72 -18.74
CA ARG A 193 6.52 7.54 -18.63
C ARG A 193 5.84 8.63 -19.43
N TYR A 194 4.90 8.24 -20.26
CA TYR A 194 3.96 9.13 -20.91
C TYR A 194 2.56 8.82 -20.41
N GLN A 195 1.81 9.85 -20.11
CA GLN A 195 0.42 9.74 -19.69
C GLN A 195 -0.43 10.78 -20.41
N PHE A 196 -1.57 10.34 -20.91
CA PHE A 196 -2.63 11.17 -21.46
C PHE A 196 -3.88 11.00 -20.60
N ARG A 197 -4.52 12.10 -20.24
CA ARG A 197 -5.74 12.08 -19.45
C ARG A 197 -6.75 13.12 -19.94
N TYR A 198 -8.00 12.72 -19.99
CA TYR A 198 -9.12 13.62 -20.18
C TYR A 198 -10.15 13.43 -19.07
N GLY A 199 -10.09 14.27 -18.02
CA GLY A 199 -10.88 14.14 -16.81
C GLY A 199 -10.88 12.69 -16.28
N ASP A 200 -12.07 12.22 -15.86
CA ASP A 200 -12.29 10.83 -15.42
C ASP A 200 -12.74 9.89 -16.54
N TYR A 201 -12.78 10.35 -17.80
CA TYR A 201 -13.34 9.59 -18.90
C TYR A 201 -12.31 8.71 -19.61
N VAL A 202 -11.14 9.27 -19.88
CA VAL A 202 -10.10 8.57 -20.65
C VAL A 202 -8.74 8.74 -19.99
N LYS A 203 -8.06 7.62 -19.80
CA LYS A 203 -6.68 7.57 -19.32
C LYS A 203 -5.90 6.60 -20.20
N MET A 204 -4.78 7.03 -20.73
CA MET A 204 -3.87 6.23 -21.55
C MET A 204 -2.45 6.48 -21.08
N GLY A 205 -1.63 5.44 -21.07
CA GLY A 205 -0.24 5.60 -20.68
C GLY A 205 0.68 4.58 -21.32
N PHE A 206 1.94 4.97 -21.33
CA PHE A 206 3.06 4.14 -21.75
C PHE A 206 4.19 4.33 -20.75
N VAL A 207 4.81 3.24 -20.32
CA VAL A 207 5.97 3.23 -19.42
C VAL A 207 7.06 2.39 -20.02
N GLY A 208 8.27 2.92 -20.09
CA GLY A 208 9.49 2.18 -20.35
C GLY A 208 10.42 2.30 -19.17
N ALA A 209 10.92 1.20 -18.65
CA ALA A 209 11.79 1.19 -17.46
C ALA A 209 12.93 0.18 -17.61
N GLN A 210 14.05 0.51 -17.00
CA GLN A 210 15.21 -0.34 -16.90
C GLN A 210 15.78 -0.26 -15.50
N ASP A 211 16.05 -1.42 -14.93
CA ASP A 211 16.74 -1.51 -13.65
C ASP A 211 18.27 -1.43 -13.84
N ALA A 212 18.93 -0.95 -12.81
CA ALA A 212 20.37 -0.80 -12.82
C ALA A 212 21.09 -2.15 -12.95
N GLY A 213 21.91 -2.31 -13.96
CA GLY A 213 22.62 -3.55 -14.31
C GLY A 213 22.01 -4.33 -15.47
N GLU A 214 20.85 -3.91 -15.98
CA GLU A 214 20.23 -4.52 -17.15
C GLU A 214 20.77 -3.95 -18.46
N PRO A 215 20.88 -4.76 -19.53
CA PRO A 215 21.30 -4.29 -20.84
C PRO A 215 20.23 -3.39 -21.47
N PHE A 216 20.64 -2.26 -22.06
CA PHE A 216 19.78 -1.33 -22.80
C PHE A 216 20.13 -1.34 -24.29
N GLY A 217 19.14 -1.48 -25.15
CA GLY A 217 19.32 -1.46 -26.59
C GLY A 217 20.21 -2.59 -27.11
N SER A 218 20.35 -3.70 -26.36
CA SER A 218 21.23 -4.82 -26.76
C SER A 218 20.64 -6.16 -26.30
N GLY A 219 21.04 -7.23 -26.96
CA GLY A 219 20.56 -8.58 -26.66
C GLY A 219 19.05 -8.73 -26.86
N ARG A 220 18.32 -9.17 -25.87
CA ARG A 220 16.85 -9.26 -25.92
C ARG A 220 16.15 -7.89 -25.86
N ASN A 221 16.82 -6.87 -25.37
CA ASN A 221 16.28 -5.53 -25.19
C ASN A 221 16.54 -4.63 -26.41
N ASN A 222 16.42 -5.16 -27.62
CA ASN A 222 16.69 -4.44 -28.86
C ASN A 222 15.88 -3.15 -29.04
N LEU A 223 14.67 -3.07 -28.43
CA LEU A 223 13.82 -1.89 -28.45
C LEU A 223 14.21 -0.84 -27.40
N GLY A 224 15.22 -1.10 -26.58
CA GLY A 224 15.75 -0.22 -25.54
C GLY A 224 15.55 -0.76 -24.14
N TYR A 225 14.37 -0.59 -23.56
CA TYR A 225 14.07 -0.97 -22.19
C TYR A 225 13.83 -2.47 -22.01
N ASP A 226 14.08 -2.97 -20.81
CA ASP A 226 13.72 -4.33 -20.40
C ASP A 226 12.22 -4.46 -20.13
N PHE A 227 11.63 -3.45 -19.53
CA PHE A 227 10.22 -3.42 -19.17
C PHE A 227 9.46 -2.37 -19.96
N TYR A 228 8.34 -2.78 -20.55
CA TYR A 228 7.37 -1.90 -21.19
C TYR A 228 5.97 -2.17 -20.65
N SER A 229 5.23 -1.12 -20.35
CA SER A 229 3.81 -1.18 -20.01
C SER A 229 3.03 -0.20 -20.86
N PHE A 230 1.85 -0.61 -21.31
CA PHE A 230 0.88 0.30 -21.89
C PHE A 230 -0.51 0.00 -21.35
N TYR A 231 -1.35 1.00 -21.29
CA TYR A 231 -2.75 0.86 -20.93
C TYR A 231 -3.61 1.93 -21.59
N LEU A 232 -4.87 1.55 -21.81
CA LEU A 232 -5.95 2.45 -22.20
C LEU A 232 -7.15 2.13 -21.32
N GLN A 233 -7.68 3.14 -20.62
CA GLN A 233 -8.86 3.03 -19.80
C GLN A 233 -9.91 4.05 -20.27
N VAL A 234 -11.14 3.58 -20.45
CA VAL A 234 -12.32 4.40 -20.74
C VAL A 234 -13.34 4.15 -19.65
N ARG A 235 -13.83 5.21 -19.02
CA ARG A 235 -14.78 5.16 -17.91
C ARG A 235 -16.06 5.94 -18.24
N LYS A 236 -17.16 5.55 -17.60
CA LYS A 236 -18.46 6.29 -17.71
C LYS A 236 -19.01 6.33 -19.15
N LEU A 237 -18.79 5.27 -19.95
CA LEU A 237 -19.32 5.18 -21.32
C LEU A 237 -20.71 4.51 -21.30
N GLY A 238 -21.75 5.28 -21.08
CA GLY A 238 -23.12 4.77 -20.94
C GLY A 238 -23.25 3.80 -19.76
N ARG A 239 -23.58 2.52 -20.04
CA ARG A 239 -23.66 1.46 -19.01
C ARG A 239 -22.30 0.82 -18.70
N TRP A 240 -21.27 1.09 -19.48
CA TRP A 240 -19.92 0.63 -19.20
C TRP A 240 -19.30 1.56 -18.15
N LYS A 241 -19.11 1.03 -16.95
CA LYS A 241 -18.43 1.76 -15.87
C LYS A 241 -16.96 1.95 -16.17
N ASN A 242 -16.33 0.88 -16.65
CA ASN A 242 -14.89 0.83 -16.92
C ASN A 242 -14.62 -0.16 -18.05
N ILE A 243 -13.76 0.21 -18.99
CA ILE A 243 -13.17 -0.64 -20.01
C ILE A 243 -11.68 -0.36 -19.97
N THR A 244 -10.87 -1.38 -19.72
CA THR A 244 -9.42 -1.25 -19.65
C THR A 244 -8.77 -2.26 -20.58
N LEU A 245 -7.84 -1.78 -21.39
CA LEU A 245 -7.02 -2.57 -22.32
C LEU A 245 -5.55 -2.38 -21.98
N GLY A 246 -4.75 -3.42 -22.16
CA GLY A 246 -3.32 -3.43 -21.88
C GLY A 246 -3.01 -3.98 -20.49
N ARG A 247 -2.17 -3.31 -19.70
CA ARG A 247 -1.79 -3.77 -18.37
C ARG A 247 -2.71 -3.17 -17.31
N TYR A 248 -3.23 -4.04 -16.44
CA TYR A 248 -4.19 -3.66 -15.41
C TYR A 248 -4.01 -4.50 -14.15
N ARG A 249 -4.64 -4.05 -13.07
CA ARG A 249 -4.78 -4.76 -11.79
C ARG A 249 -6.25 -4.96 -11.48
N LEU A 250 -6.56 -6.04 -10.79
CA LEU A 250 -7.89 -6.36 -10.30
C LEU A 250 -7.87 -6.55 -8.80
N HIS A 251 -8.92 -6.09 -8.15
CA HIS A 251 -9.23 -6.43 -6.78
C HIS A 251 -10.70 -6.82 -6.70
N GLU A 252 -10.97 -8.09 -6.40
CA GLU A 252 -12.31 -8.63 -6.29
C GLU A 252 -12.55 -9.18 -4.88
N GLY A 253 -13.72 -8.86 -4.31
CA GLY A 253 -14.10 -9.27 -2.96
C GLY A 253 -13.17 -8.69 -1.88
N MET A 254 -12.72 -9.54 -0.97
CA MET A 254 -11.69 -9.24 0.04
C MET A 254 -10.32 -9.80 -0.36
N GLY A 255 -10.16 -10.26 -1.60
CA GLY A 255 -8.90 -10.72 -2.17
C GLY A 255 -8.53 -12.16 -1.86
N LEU A 256 -9.46 -13.00 -1.43
CA LEU A 256 -9.17 -14.41 -1.14
C LEU A 256 -8.79 -15.20 -2.39
N ILE A 257 -9.35 -14.84 -3.56
CA ILE A 257 -9.01 -15.49 -4.81
C ILE A 257 -8.24 -14.58 -5.77
N LEU A 258 -8.60 -13.30 -5.86
CA LEU A 258 -8.04 -12.39 -6.87
C LEU A 258 -7.84 -10.98 -6.30
N ASN A 259 -6.60 -10.63 -6.05
CA ASN A 259 -6.16 -9.29 -5.74
C ASN A 259 -4.71 -9.10 -6.20
N ASN A 260 -4.52 -8.37 -7.28
CA ASN A 260 -3.21 -7.97 -7.79
C ASN A 260 -2.84 -6.55 -7.38
N ASP A 261 -3.73 -5.89 -6.63
CA ASP A 261 -3.51 -4.55 -6.14
C ASP A 261 -2.81 -4.56 -4.78
N PHE A 262 -2.46 -3.39 -4.31
CA PHE A 262 -1.88 -3.19 -2.99
C PHE A 262 -2.88 -3.59 -1.90
N SER A 263 -2.44 -4.35 -0.92
CA SER A 263 -3.21 -4.70 0.28
C SER A 263 -2.62 -3.97 1.47
N PHE A 264 -3.47 -3.27 2.18
CA PHE A 264 -3.07 -2.58 3.41
C PHE A 264 -2.81 -3.59 4.54
N GLY A 265 -1.94 -3.22 5.46
CA GLY A 265 -1.66 -4.04 6.61
C GLY A 265 -2.67 -3.88 7.77
N LYS A 266 -2.27 -4.37 8.91
CA LYS A 266 -3.18 -4.57 10.06
C LYS A 266 -3.79 -3.30 10.62
N LEU A 267 -3.09 -2.17 10.58
CA LEU A 267 -3.61 -0.91 11.08
C LEU A 267 -4.67 -0.33 10.17
N SER A 268 -4.44 -0.39 8.88
CA SER A 268 -5.38 0.13 7.89
C SER A 268 -6.68 -0.68 7.80
N VAL A 269 -6.67 -1.92 8.28
CA VAL A 269 -7.90 -2.73 8.43
C VAL A 269 -8.95 -2.00 9.27
N LEU A 270 -8.55 -1.23 10.29
CA LEU A 270 -9.48 -0.44 11.11
C LEU A 270 -10.27 0.59 10.29
N SER A 271 -9.70 1.10 9.21
CA SER A 271 -10.35 2.05 8.31
C SER A 271 -10.93 1.42 7.05
N SER A 272 -10.37 0.31 6.58
CA SER A 272 -10.74 -0.32 5.29
C SER A 272 -11.66 -1.52 5.42
N LEU A 273 -11.94 -1.97 6.63
CA LEU A 273 -12.70 -3.19 6.89
C LEU A 273 -14.11 -3.12 6.33
N GLY A 274 -14.57 -4.23 5.74
CA GLY A 274 -15.90 -4.33 5.12
C GLY A 274 -15.94 -3.76 3.70
N ARG A 275 -14.81 -3.29 3.18
CA ARG A 275 -14.67 -2.98 1.76
C ARG A 275 -14.61 -4.28 0.99
N THR A 276 -15.71 -4.61 0.37
CA THR A 276 -15.71 -5.58 -0.71
C THR A 276 -15.61 -4.79 -1.99
N THR A 277 -14.54 -4.97 -2.71
CA THR A 277 -14.27 -4.17 -3.91
C THR A 277 -14.42 -5.02 -5.15
N SER A 278 -14.90 -4.41 -6.24
CA SER A 278 -14.75 -4.91 -7.59
C SER A 278 -14.16 -3.77 -8.40
N GLN A 279 -12.86 -3.77 -8.54
CA GLN A 279 -12.13 -2.63 -9.12
C GLN A 279 -11.15 -3.08 -10.20
N ILE A 280 -11.21 -2.39 -11.33
CA ILE A 280 -10.22 -2.47 -12.39
C ILE A 280 -9.38 -1.21 -12.37
N LYS A 281 -8.08 -1.34 -12.11
CA LYS A 281 -7.10 -0.24 -12.13
C LYS A 281 -6.11 -0.43 -13.27
N VAL A 282 -5.64 0.67 -13.84
CA VAL A 282 -4.53 0.62 -14.80
C VAL A 282 -3.22 0.35 -14.08
N HIS A 283 -2.30 -0.37 -14.71
CA HIS A 283 -0.96 -0.56 -14.20
C HIS A 283 -0.02 0.50 -14.78
N SER A 284 0.10 1.63 -14.10
CA SER A 284 0.95 2.76 -14.47
C SER A 284 2.36 2.68 -13.89
N SER A 285 2.60 1.74 -12.99
CA SER A 285 3.86 1.54 -12.29
C SER A 285 4.96 0.96 -13.17
N ARG A 286 6.21 1.15 -12.74
CA ARG A 286 7.40 0.54 -13.34
C ARG A 286 7.70 -0.86 -12.79
N SER A 287 6.84 -1.38 -11.92
CA SER A 287 6.97 -2.73 -11.39
C SER A 287 6.62 -3.77 -12.45
N SER A 288 7.50 -4.74 -12.64
CA SER A 288 7.28 -5.89 -13.52
C SER A 288 6.48 -7.03 -12.88
N ALA A 289 6.11 -6.88 -11.60
CA ALA A 289 5.31 -7.85 -10.86
C ALA A 289 3.83 -7.42 -10.75
N ASN A 290 2.98 -8.34 -10.32
CA ASN A 290 1.60 -8.10 -9.89
C ASN A 290 0.70 -7.32 -10.87
N TYR A 291 0.76 -7.62 -12.17
CA TYR A 291 -0.17 -7.09 -13.16
C TYR A 291 -0.81 -8.22 -13.98
N LEU A 292 -1.94 -7.91 -14.59
CA LEU A 292 -2.58 -8.69 -15.65
C LEU A 292 -2.42 -7.95 -16.98
N GLN A 293 -2.40 -8.67 -18.09
CA GLN A 293 -2.21 -8.06 -19.41
C GLN A 293 -3.23 -8.60 -20.40
N GLY A 294 -4.11 -7.72 -20.88
CA GLY A 294 -5.19 -8.10 -21.80
C GLY A 294 -6.32 -7.09 -21.79
N ALA A 295 -7.50 -7.52 -21.38
CA ALA A 295 -8.68 -6.69 -21.33
C ALA A 295 -9.53 -6.99 -20.08
N ALA A 296 -10.13 -5.95 -19.51
CA ALA A 296 -11.11 -6.06 -18.45
C ALA A 296 -12.19 -4.99 -18.61
N ALA A 297 -13.43 -5.33 -18.29
CA ALA A 297 -14.52 -4.38 -18.39
C ALA A 297 -15.60 -4.66 -17.34
N THR A 298 -16.21 -3.58 -16.82
CA THR A 298 -17.38 -3.62 -15.93
C THR A 298 -18.58 -2.99 -16.60
N TYR A 299 -19.66 -3.73 -16.68
CA TYR A 299 -20.93 -3.32 -17.28
C TYR A 299 -22.05 -3.35 -16.24
N THR A 300 -22.81 -2.25 -16.12
CA THR A 300 -24.00 -2.18 -15.26
C THR A 300 -25.20 -2.76 -16.00
N LEU A 301 -25.59 -3.96 -15.61
CA LEU A 301 -26.73 -4.67 -16.22
C LEU A 301 -28.05 -4.04 -15.78
N LEU A 302 -28.21 -3.83 -14.47
CA LEU A 302 -29.35 -3.19 -13.82
C LEU A 302 -28.84 -2.24 -12.74
N LYS A 303 -29.70 -1.35 -12.23
CA LYS A 303 -29.33 -0.47 -11.11
C LYS A 303 -28.90 -1.31 -9.90
N GLY A 304 -27.66 -1.17 -9.50
CA GLY A 304 -27.06 -1.93 -8.41
C GLY A 304 -26.46 -3.29 -8.81
N LEU A 305 -26.63 -3.75 -10.05
CA LEU A 305 -26.08 -5.01 -10.54
C LEU A 305 -25.00 -4.76 -11.59
N ASP A 306 -23.77 -5.05 -11.24
CA ASP A 306 -22.59 -4.93 -12.10
C ASP A 306 -22.05 -6.31 -12.49
N LEU A 307 -21.61 -6.41 -13.72
CA LEU A 307 -20.95 -7.58 -14.27
C LEU A 307 -19.54 -7.16 -14.73
N THR A 308 -18.51 -7.79 -14.19
CA THR A 308 -17.11 -7.58 -14.58
C THR A 308 -16.59 -8.82 -15.27
N GLY A 309 -16.01 -8.65 -16.46
CA GLY A 309 -15.30 -9.71 -17.18
C GLY A 309 -13.85 -9.33 -17.38
N PHE A 310 -12.94 -10.30 -17.32
CA PHE A 310 -11.52 -10.06 -17.50
C PHE A 310 -10.81 -11.23 -18.17
N LEU A 311 -9.81 -10.91 -18.96
CA LEU A 311 -8.91 -11.87 -19.56
C LEU A 311 -7.48 -11.34 -19.54
N SER A 312 -6.52 -12.23 -19.32
CA SER A 312 -5.09 -11.89 -19.29
C SER A 312 -4.27 -12.98 -19.98
N TYR A 313 -3.31 -12.55 -20.79
CA TYR A 313 -2.23 -13.39 -21.29
C TYR A 313 -0.91 -12.69 -21.05
N ARG A 314 0.01 -13.32 -20.33
CA ARG A 314 1.34 -12.77 -20.06
C ARG A 314 2.41 -13.85 -20.07
N LYS A 315 3.59 -13.47 -20.49
CA LYS A 315 4.80 -14.26 -20.25
C LYS A 315 5.27 -14.07 -18.83
N ILE A 316 5.87 -15.08 -18.25
CA ILE A 316 6.32 -15.11 -16.86
C ILE A 316 7.74 -15.64 -16.75
N ASP A 317 8.48 -15.06 -15.83
CA ASP A 317 9.82 -15.52 -15.47
C ASP A 317 9.71 -16.70 -14.52
N ALA A 318 10.49 -17.73 -14.79
CA ALA A 318 10.43 -18.95 -14.00
C ALA A 318 11.78 -19.65 -13.86
N THR A 319 11.90 -20.41 -12.79
CA THR A 319 12.94 -21.43 -12.66
C THR A 319 12.32 -22.78 -12.99
N LEU A 320 12.93 -23.52 -13.90
CA LEU A 320 12.47 -24.85 -14.27
C LEU A 320 13.00 -25.91 -13.30
N SER A 321 12.24 -27.01 -13.17
CA SER A 321 12.67 -28.26 -12.59
C SER A 321 13.51 -29.06 -13.60
N ASP A 322 14.16 -30.11 -13.14
CA ASP A 322 14.93 -31.02 -14.02
C ASP A 322 14.02 -31.75 -15.05
N GLU A 323 12.74 -31.86 -14.75
CA GLU A 323 11.71 -32.46 -15.61
C GLU A 323 11.08 -31.48 -16.59
N GLY A 324 11.53 -30.21 -16.60
CA GLY A 324 11.07 -29.17 -17.52
C GLY A 324 9.81 -28.42 -17.10
N GLY A 325 9.21 -28.70 -15.94
CA GLY A 325 8.11 -27.93 -15.37
C GLY A 325 8.55 -26.68 -14.60
N ILE A 326 7.61 -25.82 -14.23
CA ILE A 326 7.89 -24.61 -13.46
C ILE A 326 8.10 -24.98 -11.98
N LYS A 327 9.34 -24.86 -11.50
CA LYS A 327 9.68 -25.03 -10.08
C LYS A 327 9.27 -23.84 -9.24
N THR A 328 9.49 -22.62 -9.75
CA THR A 328 9.19 -21.37 -9.04
C THR A 328 8.91 -20.25 -10.04
N ILE A 329 7.82 -19.53 -9.86
CA ILE A 329 7.51 -18.29 -10.59
C ILE A 329 8.31 -17.15 -9.94
N LEU A 330 9.09 -16.42 -10.74
CA LEU A 330 9.88 -15.29 -10.28
C LEU A 330 9.06 -13.99 -10.38
N LYS A 331 9.03 -13.23 -9.29
CA LYS A 331 8.28 -11.96 -9.22
C LYS A 331 9.20 -10.73 -9.15
N THR A 332 10.53 -10.91 -9.22
CA THR A 332 11.48 -9.80 -9.09
C THR A 332 11.61 -8.96 -10.35
N GLY A 333 11.39 -9.58 -11.54
CA GLY A 333 11.52 -8.92 -12.84
C GLY A 333 12.88 -8.29 -13.11
N LEU A 334 13.97 -8.85 -12.53
CA LEU A 334 15.33 -8.37 -12.70
C LEU A 334 16.08 -9.24 -13.72
N HIS A 335 16.69 -8.60 -14.77
CA HIS A 335 17.38 -9.28 -15.86
C HIS A 335 18.80 -8.72 -16.07
N ARG A 336 19.58 -8.69 -14.99
CA ARG A 336 20.91 -8.06 -14.92
C ARG A 336 22.05 -8.99 -15.30
N THR A 337 21.88 -10.29 -15.03
CA THR A 337 22.89 -11.33 -15.23
C THR A 337 22.46 -12.34 -16.30
N ARG A 338 23.40 -13.07 -16.89
CA ARG A 338 23.10 -14.15 -17.85
C ARG A 338 22.13 -15.17 -17.27
N ARG A 339 22.26 -15.46 -15.96
CA ARG A 339 21.39 -16.41 -15.24
C ARG A 339 19.98 -15.87 -15.06
N GLU A 340 19.82 -14.57 -14.79
CA GLU A 340 18.50 -13.91 -14.68
C GLU A 340 17.82 -13.87 -16.06
N ILE A 341 18.54 -13.48 -17.13
CA ILE A 341 18.04 -13.46 -18.51
C ILE A 341 17.64 -14.86 -19.00
N ALA A 342 18.38 -15.91 -18.62
CA ALA A 342 18.02 -17.28 -18.97
C ALA A 342 16.70 -17.76 -18.35
N ARG A 343 16.15 -17.03 -17.37
CA ARG A 343 14.86 -17.31 -16.70
C ARG A 343 13.74 -16.37 -17.13
N GLN A 344 14.02 -15.41 -17.99
CA GLN A 344 13.09 -14.42 -18.49
C GLN A 344 12.13 -15.04 -19.51
N ASP A 345 10.82 -14.79 -19.38
CA ASP A 345 9.78 -15.16 -20.35
C ASP A 345 9.74 -16.65 -20.71
N ILE A 346 10.11 -17.54 -19.79
CA ILE A 346 10.22 -18.99 -20.05
C ILE A 346 8.86 -19.65 -20.24
N ALA A 347 7.85 -19.18 -19.53
CA ALA A 347 6.50 -19.73 -19.59
C ALA A 347 5.48 -18.62 -19.84
N SER A 348 4.26 -19.01 -20.15
CA SER A 348 3.14 -18.08 -20.24
C SER A 348 2.01 -18.51 -19.32
N ASN A 349 1.24 -17.51 -18.88
CA ASN A 349 0.04 -17.69 -18.06
C ASN A 349 -1.14 -17.02 -18.76
N THR A 350 -2.23 -17.78 -18.89
CA THR A 350 -3.53 -17.30 -19.37
C THR A 350 -4.50 -17.33 -18.21
N LEU A 351 -5.27 -16.26 -18.02
CA LEU A 351 -6.31 -16.17 -17.00
C LEU A 351 -7.57 -15.59 -17.63
N VAL A 352 -8.72 -16.20 -17.35
CA VAL A 352 -10.03 -15.72 -17.75
C VAL A 352 -11.00 -15.86 -16.59
N GLY A 353 -11.84 -14.86 -16.39
CA GLY A 353 -12.78 -14.90 -15.28
C GLY A 353 -13.79 -13.76 -15.29
N GLY A 354 -14.60 -13.73 -14.26
CA GLY A 354 -15.61 -12.71 -14.08
C GLY A 354 -16.07 -12.57 -12.63
N ASN A 355 -16.72 -11.45 -12.39
CA ASN A 355 -17.38 -11.11 -11.13
C ASN A 355 -18.79 -10.61 -11.43
N ILE A 356 -19.73 -11.00 -10.59
CA ILE A 356 -21.08 -10.43 -10.53
C ILE A 356 -21.26 -9.82 -9.14
N ASN A 357 -21.70 -8.58 -9.08
CA ASN A 357 -21.81 -7.83 -7.84
C ASN A 357 -23.15 -7.10 -7.78
N TYR A 358 -23.93 -7.35 -6.74
CA TYR A 358 -25.20 -6.69 -6.48
C TYR A 358 -25.15 -5.87 -5.21
N ARG A 359 -25.52 -4.59 -5.30
CA ARG A 359 -25.58 -3.65 -4.18
C ARG A 359 -26.94 -2.99 -4.08
N HIS A 360 -27.54 -3.05 -2.90
CA HIS A 360 -28.82 -2.41 -2.65
C HIS A 360 -28.98 -2.04 -1.18
N GLN A 361 -29.26 -0.75 -0.89
CA GLN A 361 -29.55 -0.24 0.47
C GLN A 361 -28.56 -0.70 1.55
N GLY A 362 -27.28 -0.55 1.29
CA GLY A 362 -26.20 -0.96 2.21
C GLY A 362 -25.85 -2.45 2.15
N TRP A 363 -26.69 -3.30 1.59
CA TRP A 363 -26.38 -4.70 1.33
C TRP A 363 -25.53 -4.86 0.08
N HIS A 364 -24.66 -5.81 0.12
CA HIS A 364 -23.83 -6.21 -1.01
C HIS A 364 -23.67 -7.73 -0.99
N ILE A 365 -23.74 -8.31 -2.17
CA ILE A 365 -23.40 -9.70 -2.43
C ILE A 365 -22.70 -9.80 -3.78
N GLY A 366 -21.58 -10.51 -3.81
CA GLY A 366 -20.79 -10.73 -5.01
C GLY A 366 -20.41 -12.19 -5.18
N ALA A 367 -20.10 -12.56 -6.40
CA ALA A 367 -19.51 -13.86 -6.71
C ALA A 367 -18.42 -13.66 -7.76
N THR A 368 -17.24 -14.20 -7.51
CA THR A 368 -16.08 -14.12 -8.40
C THR A 368 -15.63 -15.53 -8.77
N GLY A 369 -15.24 -15.72 -10.02
CA GLY A 369 -14.65 -16.96 -10.46
C GLY A 369 -13.65 -16.74 -11.58
N PHE A 370 -12.58 -17.53 -11.59
CA PHE A 370 -11.62 -17.52 -12.68
C PHE A 370 -11.04 -18.91 -12.94
N TYR A 371 -10.57 -19.08 -14.16
CA TYR A 371 -9.76 -20.18 -14.62
C TYR A 371 -8.42 -19.66 -15.12
N THR A 372 -7.33 -20.33 -14.75
CA THR A 372 -5.98 -19.99 -15.18
C THR A 372 -5.24 -21.22 -15.68
N SER A 373 -4.44 -21.04 -16.74
CA SER A 373 -3.60 -22.09 -17.30
C SER A 373 -2.18 -21.57 -17.56
N PHE A 374 -1.23 -22.48 -17.47
CA PHE A 374 0.18 -22.25 -17.73
C PHE A 374 0.65 -23.07 -18.93
N SER A 375 1.58 -22.52 -19.70
CA SER A 375 2.15 -23.26 -20.84
C SER A 375 3.05 -24.44 -20.43
N LEU A 376 3.54 -24.42 -19.20
CA LEU A 376 4.31 -25.49 -18.57
C LEU A 376 3.69 -25.80 -17.19
N PRO A 377 3.61 -27.07 -16.78
CA PRO A 377 3.02 -27.41 -15.49
C PRO A 377 3.85 -26.86 -14.33
N LEU A 378 3.16 -26.44 -13.26
CA LEU A 378 3.79 -26.14 -11.98
C LEU A 378 4.28 -27.45 -11.36
N MET A 379 5.55 -27.54 -11.04
CA MET A 379 6.22 -28.69 -10.44
C MET A 379 7.07 -28.23 -9.26
N PRO A 380 6.45 -27.78 -8.15
CA PRO A 380 7.17 -27.33 -6.98
C PRO A 380 7.89 -28.48 -6.28
N GLU A 381 9.05 -28.21 -5.72
CA GLU A 381 9.81 -29.19 -4.95
C GLU A 381 9.16 -29.44 -3.59
N LYS A 382 8.39 -30.52 -3.47
CA LYS A 382 7.58 -30.87 -2.27
C LYS A 382 8.35 -31.61 -1.16
N VAL A 383 9.65 -31.82 -1.30
CA VAL A 383 10.50 -32.44 -0.26
C VAL A 383 10.45 -31.62 1.04
N GLN A 384 10.33 -30.33 0.94
CA GLN A 384 10.24 -29.43 2.10
C GLN A 384 8.80 -29.37 2.61
N LEU A 385 8.59 -29.64 3.92
CA LEU A 385 7.27 -29.70 4.54
C LEU A 385 6.39 -28.50 4.23
N TYR A 386 6.92 -27.28 4.27
CA TYR A 386 6.16 -26.05 4.03
C TYR A 386 5.67 -25.91 2.58
N LYS A 387 6.21 -26.69 1.63
CA LYS A 387 5.77 -26.71 0.22
C LYS A 387 4.84 -27.88 -0.12
N ARG A 388 4.48 -28.73 0.85
CA ARG A 388 3.71 -29.94 0.58
C ARG A 388 2.38 -29.69 -0.12
N PHE A 389 1.72 -28.59 0.19
CA PHE A 389 0.44 -28.19 -0.40
C PHE A 389 0.58 -27.10 -1.46
N ALA A 390 1.77 -26.90 -2.02
CA ALA A 390 1.95 -26.00 -3.14
C ALA A 390 1.20 -26.52 -4.38
N PRO A 391 0.62 -25.62 -5.21
CA PRO A 391 -0.13 -26.00 -6.41
C PRO A 391 0.75 -26.77 -7.40
N GLU A 392 0.22 -27.82 -8.01
CA GLU A 392 0.87 -28.68 -9.00
C GLU A 392 -0.06 -28.91 -10.18
N GLY A 393 0.45 -28.85 -11.40
CA GLY A 393 -0.32 -28.98 -12.63
C GLY A 393 -0.22 -27.72 -13.48
N ASP A 394 -0.98 -27.69 -14.57
CA ASP A 394 -0.95 -26.64 -15.58
C ASP A 394 -2.20 -25.77 -15.61
N ALA A 395 -3.27 -26.19 -14.92
CA ALA A 395 -4.54 -25.49 -14.94
C ALA A 395 -5.19 -25.46 -13.56
N PHE A 396 -5.76 -24.31 -13.17
CA PHE A 396 -6.35 -24.07 -11.85
C PHE A 396 -7.60 -23.22 -11.97
N TRP A 397 -8.53 -23.43 -11.04
CA TRP A 397 -9.71 -22.56 -10.91
C TRP A 397 -9.97 -22.21 -9.45
N ASN A 398 -10.48 -21.02 -9.22
CA ASN A 398 -10.98 -20.61 -7.92
C ASN A 398 -12.32 -19.88 -8.09
N VAL A 399 -13.17 -20.03 -7.08
CA VAL A 399 -14.44 -19.32 -6.95
C VAL A 399 -14.60 -18.79 -5.53
N SER A 400 -15.24 -17.63 -5.41
CA SER A 400 -15.60 -17.07 -4.12
C SER A 400 -16.97 -16.41 -4.14
N VAL A 401 -17.56 -16.31 -2.97
CA VAL A 401 -18.75 -15.49 -2.69
C VAL A 401 -18.38 -14.50 -1.61
N ASP A 402 -18.64 -13.24 -1.88
CA ASP A 402 -18.44 -12.15 -0.95
C ASP A 402 -19.78 -11.49 -0.62
N TYR A 403 -19.88 -10.96 0.59
CA TYR A 403 -21.09 -10.36 1.10
C TYR A 403 -20.75 -9.25 2.09
N GLY A 404 -21.68 -8.31 2.24
CA GLY A 404 -21.51 -7.22 3.18
C GLY A 404 -22.78 -6.47 3.50
N TYR A 405 -22.73 -5.75 4.61
CA TYR A 405 -23.75 -4.82 5.03
C TYR A 405 -23.11 -3.60 5.64
N ILE A 406 -23.46 -2.42 5.16
CA ILE A 406 -22.95 -1.15 5.65
C ILE A 406 -24.12 -0.28 6.07
N SER A 407 -24.04 0.21 7.29
CA SER A 407 -24.95 1.20 7.85
C SER A 407 -24.15 2.22 8.65
N HIS A 408 -24.80 3.24 9.18
CA HIS A 408 -24.14 4.26 10.00
C HIS A 408 -23.34 3.67 11.18
N ARG A 409 -23.81 2.59 11.83
CA ARG A 409 -23.15 1.96 13.00
C ARG A 409 -22.43 0.66 12.69
N TRP A 410 -22.89 -0.09 11.71
CA TRP A 410 -22.38 -1.42 11.41
C TRP A 410 -21.74 -1.45 10.04
N THR A 411 -20.55 -1.99 9.96
CA THR A 411 -19.91 -2.42 8.74
C THR A 411 -19.56 -3.88 8.90
N ILE A 412 -20.21 -4.75 8.14
CA ILE A 412 -19.99 -6.20 8.16
C ILE A 412 -19.62 -6.61 6.75
N GLY A 413 -18.63 -7.47 6.61
CA GLY A 413 -18.24 -8.02 5.33
C GLY A 413 -17.58 -9.37 5.50
N GLY A 414 -17.59 -10.17 4.46
CA GLY A 414 -16.93 -11.45 4.43
C GLY A 414 -16.75 -11.97 3.02
N GLU A 415 -15.84 -12.89 2.87
CA GLU A 415 -15.61 -13.66 1.65
C GLU A 415 -15.32 -15.10 2.02
N THR A 416 -15.90 -16.04 1.27
CA THR A 416 -15.60 -17.47 1.36
C THR A 416 -15.23 -17.98 -0.01
N ALA A 417 -14.10 -18.68 -0.10
CA ALA A 417 -13.49 -19.10 -1.34
C ALA A 417 -13.12 -20.58 -1.32
N THR A 418 -13.16 -21.20 -2.49
CA THR A 418 -12.67 -22.55 -2.75
C THR A 418 -12.07 -22.64 -4.15
N GLY A 419 -11.54 -23.78 -4.51
CA GLY A 419 -10.93 -24.02 -5.82
C GLY A 419 -10.73 -25.51 -6.09
N ASP A 420 -9.95 -25.82 -7.09
CA ASP A 420 -9.52 -27.17 -7.46
C ASP A 420 -8.79 -27.92 -6.34
N CYS A 421 -8.23 -27.20 -5.38
CA CYS A 421 -7.66 -27.78 -4.16
C CYS A 421 -8.68 -28.49 -3.25
N GLY A 422 -9.98 -28.31 -3.47
CA GLY A 422 -11.07 -28.87 -2.65
C GLY A 422 -11.07 -28.38 -1.19
N ALA A 423 -10.40 -27.26 -0.90
CA ALA A 423 -10.26 -26.69 0.42
C ALA A 423 -10.89 -25.30 0.49
N VAL A 424 -11.15 -24.79 1.68
CA VAL A 424 -11.88 -23.54 1.91
C VAL A 424 -10.96 -22.51 2.58
N ALA A 425 -11.11 -21.28 2.15
CA ALA A 425 -10.64 -20.09 2.86
C ALA A 425 -11.83 -19.18 3.16
N THR A 426 -11.87 -18.59 4.36
CA THR A 426 -12.91 -17.63 4.73
C THR A 426 -12.31 -16.49 5.56
N LEU A 427 -12.78 -15.28 5.28
CA LEU A 427 -12.45 -14.05 6.00
C LEU A 427 -13.75 -13.33 6.32
N ASN A 428 -13.97 -13.06 7.60
CA ASN A 428 -15.16 -12.36 8.08
C ASN A 428 -14.74 -11.18 8.93
N ALA A 429 -15.42 -10.09 8.79
CA ALA A 429 -15.05 -8.85 9.40
C ALA A 429 -16.28 -8.07 9.86
N ALA A 430 -16.21 -7.47 11.02
CA ALA A 430 -17.25 -6.60 11.55
C ALA A 430 -16.64 -5.39 12.25
N SER A 431 -17.19 -4.22 11.97
CA SER A 431 -16.87 -2.98 12.69
C SER A 431 -18.17 -2.39 13.26
N TYR A 432 -18.11 -1.93 14.50
CA TYR A 432 -19.22 -1.31 15.19
C TYR A 432 -18.84 0.06 15.73
N LEU A 433 -19.56 1.08 15.31
CA LEU A 433 -19.43 2.43 15.81
C LEU A 433 -20.25 2.56 17.10
N VAL A 434 -19.58 2.42 18.25
CA VAL A 434 -20.20 2.52 19.58
C VAL A 434 -20.68 3.95 19.82
N SER A 435 -19.87 4.92 19.42
CA SER A 435 -20.19 6.35 19.43
C SER A 435 -19.41 7.04 18.31
N ASP A 436 -19.70 8.31 18.01
CA ASP A 436 -18.97 9.10 17.00
C ASP A 436 -17.46 9.20 17.25
N HIS A 437 -17.03 8.84 18.47
CA HIS A 437 -15.64 8.91 18.91
C HIS A 437 -15.02 7.55 19.22
N PHE A 438 -15.78 6.46 19.18
CA PHE A 438 -15.27 5.14 19.53
C PHE A 438 -15.81 4.05 18.62
N SER A 439 -14.91 3.34 17.95
CA SER A 439 -15.22 2.19 17.10
C SER A 439 -14.46 0.95 17.54
N LEU A 440 -15.11 -0.19 17.39
CA LEU A 440 -14.55 -1.53 17.60
C LEU A 440 -14.59 -2.29 16.29
N THR A 441 -13.55 -3.07 16.05
CA THR A 441 -13.37 -3.85 14.82
C THR A 441 -12.91 -5.25 15.17
N ALA A 442 -13.50 -6.25 14.53
CA ALA A 442 -13.09 -7.65 14.67
C ALA A 442 -12.96 -8.31 13.30
N VAL A 443 -11.93 -9.13 13.13
CA VAL A 443 -11.73 -9.95 11.93
C VAL A 443 -11.46 -11.39 12.37
N GLN A 444 -12.17 -12.32 11.76
CA GLN A 444 -11.93 -13.74 11.86
C GLN A 444 -11.47 -14.24 10.50
N ARG A 445 -10.40 -15.02 10.47
CA ARG A 445 -9.89 -15.66 9.27
C ARG A 445 -9.59 -17.14 9.50
N PHE A 446 -9.92 -17.93 8.51
CA PHE A 446 -9.58 -19.33 8.44
C PHE A 446 -9.16 -19.69 7.02
N TYR A 447 -7.90 -20.03 6.85
CA TYR A 447 -7.33 -20.46 5.58
C TYR A 447 -6.79 -21.88 5.75
N SER A 448 -7.40 -22.86 5.09
CA SER A 448 -6.94 -24.25 5.12
C SER A 448 -5.50 -24.35 4.64
N ALA A 449 -4.73 -25.27 5.22
CA ALA A 449 -3.36 -25.56 4.76
C ALA A 449 -3.30 -26.07 3.31
N ARG A 450 -4.40 -26.66 2.82
CA ARG A 450 -4.53 -27.14 1.43
C ARG A 450 -5.04 -26.10 0.46
N TYR A 451 -5.61 -24.99 0.97
CA TYR A 451 -6.13 -23.93 0.11
C TYR A 451 -4.99 -23.20 -0.58
N TYR A 452 -5.18 -22.87 -1.84
CA TYR A 452 -4.32 -21.98 -2.60
C TYR A 452 -5.10 -21.20 -3.65
N SER A 453 -4.68 -19.99 -3.90
CA SER A 453 -4.96 -19.23 -5.10
C SER A 453 -3.70 -18.46 -5.49
N LEU A 454 -3.31 -18.57 -6.76
CA LEU A 454 -2.06 -17.98 -7.28
C LEU A 454 -2.11 -16.46 -7.37
N PHE A 455 -3.30 -15.87 -7.32
CA PHE A 455 -3.55 -14.44 -7.45
C PHE A 455 -4.18 -13.82 -6.20
N SER A 456 -4.25 -14.57 -5.10
CA SER A 456 -4.77 -14.07 -3.83
C SER A 456 -3.80 -13.12 -3.15
N ASN A 457 -4.33 -12.06 -2.56
CA ASN A 457 -3.65 -11.18 -1.63
C ASN A 457 -4.70 -10.58 -0.69
N SER A 458 -4.78 -11.07 0.53
CA SER A 458 -5.79 -10.72 1.50
C SER A 458 -5.18 -10.54 2.89
N PHE A 459 -6.00 -10.14 3.86
CA PHE A 459 -5.55 -9.93 5.23
C PHE A 459 -5.00 -11.23 5.84
N ALA A 460 -3.71 -11.28 6.11
CA ALA A 460 -3.01 -12.42 6.69
C ALA A 460 -1.79 -11.98 7.49
N GLU A 461 -1.40 -12.73 8.52
CA GLU A 461 -0.10 -12.62 9.17
C GLU A 461 0.99 -13.34 8.35
N GLY A 462 0.61 -14.36 7.60
CA GLY A 462 1.46 -15.04 6.65
C GLY A 462 1.63 -14.26 5.34
N SER A 463 2.53 -14.70 4.47
CA SER A 463 2.76 -14.10 3.15
C SER A 463 1.76 -14.57 2.08
N SER A 464 0.83 -15.45 2.43
CA SER A 464 -0.13 -16.06 1.50
C SER A 464 -1.43 -16.39 2.21
N VAL A 465 -2.53 -16.46 1.45
CA VAL A 465 -3.84 -16.93 1.92
C VAL A 465 -3.81 -18.45 1.99
N GLN A 466 -3.08 -18.99 2.95
CA GLN A 466 -2.90 -20.42 3.14
C GLN A 466 -2.42 -20.73 4.56
N ASP A 467 -2.97 -21.79 5.18
CA ASP A 467 -2.53 -22.30 6.48
C ASP A 467 -2.49 -21.23 7.55
N GLU A 468 -3.62 -20.58 7.80
CA GLU A 468 -3.72 -19.56 8.83
C GLU A 468 -5.12 -19.55 9.45
N ASN A 469 -5.17 -19.64 10.78
CA ASN A 469 -6.39 -19.45 11.56
C ASN A 469 -6.13 -18.33 12.57
N GLY A 470 -6.91 -17.26 12.50
CA GLY A 470 -6.61 -16.08 13.29
C GLY A 470 -7.81 -15.22 13.63
N VAL A 471 -7.63 -14.43 14.68
CA VAL A 471 -8.57 -13.43 15.16
C VAL A 471 -7.83 -12.12 15.40
N TYR A 472 -8.36 -11.08 14.82
CA TYR A 472 -7.90 -9.71 15.02
C TYR A 472 -9.00 -8.91 15.73
N VAL A 473 -8.64 -8.14 16.74
CA VAL A 473 -9.51 -7.20 17.41
C VAL A 473 -8.81 -5.86 17.51
N GLY A 474 -9.49 -4.81 17.11
CA GLY A 474 -8.94 -3.47 17.16
C GLY A 474 -9.97 -2.43 17.59
N ALA A 475 -9.49 -1.29 18.04
CA ALA A 475 -10.29 -0.17 18.49
C ALA A 475 -9.65 1.15 18.05
N THR A 476 -10.50 2.11 17.71
CA THR A 476 -10.11 3.51 17.53
C THR A 476 -10.95 4.38 18.45
N TRP A 477 -10.28 5.21 19.25
CA TRP A 477 -10.91 6.10 20.21
C TRP A 477 -10.37 7.52 20.08
N SER A 478 -11.25 8.48 19.89
CA SER A 478 -10.91 9.91 19.76
C SER A 478 -11.61 10.72 20.86
N PRO A 479 -11.11 10.69 22.12
CA PRO A 479 -11.70 11.45 23.21
C PRO A 479 -11.49 12.95 22.98
N GLY A 480 -12.37 13.57 22.23
CA GLY A 480 -12.28 14.95 21.80
C GLY A 480 -11.44 15.15 20.53
N SER A 481 -11.31 16.41 20.10
CA SER A 481 -10.72 16.77 18.81
C SER A 481 -9.19 16.68 18.71
N ARG A 482 -8.51 16.46 19.85
CA ARG A 482 -7.03 16.54 19.94
C ARG A 482 -6.36 15.17 20.08
N TRP A 483 -7.08 14.14 20.48
CA TRP A 483 -6.52 12.82 20.75
C TRP A 483 -7.09 11.78 19.79
N THR A 484 -6.24 10.92 19.33
CA THR A 484 -6.63 9.69 18.63
C THR A 484 -5.79 8.54 19.16
N LEU A 485 -6.44 7.54 19.72
CA LEU A 485 -5.84 6.31 20.19
C LEU A 485 -6.30 5.18 19.29
N THR A 486 -5.36 4.43 18.80
CA THR A 486 -5.61 3.27 17.95
C THR A 486 -4.87 2.08 18.51
N ALA A 487 -5.58 1.00 18.77
CA ALA A 487 -4.98 -0.20 19.31
C ALA A 487 -5.50 -1.43 18.58
N TYR A 488 -4.65 -2.44 18.42
CA TYR A 488 -5.09 -3.76 17.99
C TYR A 488 -4.31 -4.89 18.65
N SER A 489 -4.93 -6.05 18.65
CA SER A 489 -4.34 -7.34 18.98
C SER A 489 -4.70 -8.34 17.90
N ASP A 490 -3.73 -8.97 17.30
CA ASP A 490 -3.89 -10.00 16.28
C ASP A 490 -3.24 -11.30 16.71
N PHE A 491 -4.00 -12.37 16.67
CA PHE A 491 -3.56 -13.73 16.91
C PHE A 491 -3.64 -14.52 15.61
N ALA A 492 -2.59 -15.25 15.27
CA ALA A 492 -2.55 -16.17 14.15
C ALA A 492 -1.92 -17.51 14.55
N TYR A 493 -2.58 -18.60 14.16
CA TYR A 493 -2.11 -19.95 14.33
C TYR A 493 -1.91 -20.61 12.96
N PHE A 494 -0.74 -21.20 12.77
CA PHE A 494 -0.33 -21.95 11.58
C PHE A 494 -0.26 -23.42 11.93
N ALA A 495 -1.22 -24.19 11.44
CA ALA A 495 -1.33 -25.61 11.74
C ALA A 495 -0.24 -26.44 11.06
N TRP A 496 0.25 -25.98 9.91
CA TRP A 496 1.29 -26.63 9.12
C TRP A 496 2.65 -25.91 9.28
N PRO A 497 3.78 -26.64 9.26
CA PRO A 497 5.10 -26.03 9.34
C PRO A 497 5.32 -24.95 8.27
N LYS A 498 5.85 -23.80 8.67
CA LYS A 498 6.29 -22.72 7.79
C LYS A 498 7.78 -22.84 7.47
N TYR A 499 8.29 -21.98 6.61
CA TYR A 499 9.71 -21.90 6.29
C TYR A 499 10.55 -21.73 7.57
N HIS A 500 11.59 -22.52 7.72
CA HIS A 500 12.43 -22.65 8.92
C HIS A 500 11.74 -23.19 10.19
N THR A 501 10.54 -23.74 10.11
CA THR A 501 9.91 -24.40 11.26
C THR A 501 9.63 -25.88 10.94
N ARG A 502 9.57 -26.73 11.96
CA ARG A 502 9.29 -28.17 11.81
C ARG A 502 7.92 -28.58 12.37
N GLN A 503 7.25 -27.66 13.04
CA GLN A 503 5.97 -27.89 13.71
C GLN A 503 5.05 -26.69 13.53
N SER A 504 3.81 -26.82 14.00
CA SER A 504 2.85 -25.72 14.06
C SER A 504 3.42 -24.53 14.83
N THR A 505 3.05 -23.33 14.42
CA THR A 505 3.53 -22.09 15.03
C THR A 505 2.39 -21.13 15.28
N GLN A 506 2.63 -20.16 16.14
CA GLN A 506 1.69 -19.07 16.40
C GLN A 506 2.38 -17.71 16.30
N SER A 507 1.57 -16.69 16.12
CA SER A 507 2.02 -15.30 16.12
C SER A 507 1.05 -14.45 16.92
N TRP A 508 1.59 -13.54 17.72
CA TRP A 508 0.88 -12.45 18.39
C TRP A 508 1.43 -11.12 17.93
N ASP A 509 0.56 -10.16 17.64
CA ASP A 509 0.96 -8.83 17.24
C ASP A 509 0.04 -7.80 17.92
N HIS A 510 0.59 -7.02 18.82
CA HIS A 510 -0.11 -5.99 19.58
C HIS A 510 0.46 -4.63 19.25
N LEU A 511 -0.41 -3.68 18.96
CA LEU A 511 -0.01 -2.30 18.69
C LEU A 511 -0.89 -1.33 19.47
N LEU A 512 -0.25 -0.31 20.04
CA LEU A 512 -0.91 0.89 20.56
C LEU A 512 -0.24 2.10 19.91
N ASN A 513 -1.05 2.92 19.26
CA ASN A 513 -0.61 4.18 18.66
C ASN A 513 -1.43 5.32 19.26
N ILE A 514 -0.76 6.35 19.74
CA ILE A 514 -1.33 7.54 20.37
C ILE A 514 -0.92 8.74 19.56
N LEU A 515 -1.88 9.49 19.08
CA LEU A 515 -1.69 10.75 18.36
C LEU A 515 -2.30 11.88 19.21
N TYR A 516 -1.53 12.92 19.44
CA TYR A 516 -1.97 14.11 20.14
C TYR A 516 -1.67 15.38 19.36
N LEU A 517 -2.68 16.20 19.14
CA LEU A 517 -2.64 17.46 18.40
C LEU A 517 -2.79 18.65 19.36
N PRO A 518 -1.70 19.10 20.02
CA PRO A 518 -1.76 20.23 20.97
C PRO A 518 -2.27 21.50 20.29
N SER A 519 -1.91 21.71 19.03
CA SER A 519 -2.34 22.83 18.21
C SER A 519 -2.48 22.39 16.75
N ARG A 520 -2.92 23.29 15.87
CA ARG A 520 -3.01 23.05 14.41
C ARG A 520 -1.63 22.81 13.75
N SER A 521 -0.57 23.29 14.38
CA SER A 521 0.80 23.22 13.86
C SER A 521 1.63 22.10 14.48
N TRP A 522 1.19 21.50 15.58
CA TRP A 522 1.95 20.50 16.31
C TRP A 522 1.24 19.15 16.33
N THR A 523 2.02 18.12 16.05
CA THR A 523 1.60 16.72 16.19
C THR A 523 2.60 15.97 17.04
N LEU A 524 2.14 15.31 18.09
CA LEU A 524 2.94 14.43 18.93
C LEU A 524 2.42 13.01 18.79
N GLY A 525 3.32 12.06 18.60
CA GLY A 525 2.95 10.65 18.46
C GLY A 525 3.79 9.74 19.34
N ALA A 526 3.15 8.71 19.86
CA ALA A 526 3.79 7.64 20.60
C ALA A 526 3.24 6.29 20.12
N ARG A 527 4.13 5.33 19.86
CA ARG A 527 3.76 4.01 19.37
C ARG A 527 4.52 2.93 20.13
N VAL A 528 3.79 1.89 20.51
CA VAL A 528 4.31 0.68 21.10
C VAL A 528 3.82 -0.50 20.27
N ARG A 529 4.72 -1.36 19.81
CA ARG A 529 4.37 -2.62 19.14
C ARG A 529 5.13 -3.77 19.79
N TYR A 530 4.41 -4.83 20.06
CA TYR A 530 4.94 -6.11 20.53
C TYR A 530 4.53 -7.19 19.54
N LYS A 531 5.49 -7.87 18.94
CA LYS A 531 5.24 -8.95 18.00
C LYS A 531 6.01 -10.20 18.41
N GLU A 532 5.29 -11.30 18.56
CA GLU A 532 5.84 -12.62 18.75
C GLU A 532 5.49 -13.46 17.52
N LYS A 533 6.48 -14.11 16.92
CA LYS A 533 6.28 -14.97 15.76
C LYS A 533 7.23 -16.15 15.84
N ALA A 534 6.66 -17.38 15.85
CA ALA A 534 7.42 -18.62 15.95
C ALA A 534 8.45 -18.60 17.11
N GLY A 535 8.05 -18.05 18.27
CA GLY A 535 8.88 -17.92 19.47
C GLY A 535 9.81 -16.69 19.49
N ASN A 536 10.08 -16.07 18.36
CA ASN A 536 10.88 -14.83 18.32
C ASN A 536 10.03 -13.62 18.72
N VAL A 537 10.59 -12.78 19.58
CA VAL A 537 9.89 -11.60 20.11
C VAL A 537 10.57 -10.31 19.64
N THR A 538 9.78 -9.38 19.12
CA THR A 538 10.23 -8.04 18.73
C THR A 538 9.39 -6.99 19.42
N GLY A 539 10.00 -6.17 20.26
CA GLY A 539 9.39 -4.97 20.85
C GLY A 539 9.89 -3.72 20.14
N ARG A 540 8.98 -2.83 19.74
CA ARG A 540 9.32 -1.55 19.10
C ARG A 540 8.66 -0.41 19.84
N LEU A 541 9.41 0.66 20.08
CA LEU A 541 8.95 1.92 20.65
C LEU A 541 9.31 3.04 19.68
N ARG A 542 8.37 3.93 19.41
CA ARG A 542 8.61 5.15 18.65
C ARG A 542 7.95 6.33 19.35
N PHE A 543 8.68 7.43 19.42
CA PHE A 543 8.15 8.73 19.78
C PHE A 543 8.50 9.72 18.68
N TYR A 544 7.57 10.58 18.32
CA TYR A 544 7.84 11.64 17.37
C TYR A 544 7.09 12.92 17.70
N ALA A 545 7.71 14.02 17.31
CA ALA A 545 7.14 15.35 17.35
C ALA A 545 7.27 15.98 15.96
N SER A 546 6.18 16.46 15.41
CA SER A 546 6.15 17.16 14.14
C SER A 546 5.60 18.56 14.34
N VAL A 547 6.21 19.54 13.69
CA VAL A 547 5.72 20.90 13.63
C VAL A 547 5.65 21.34 12.17
N THR A 548 4.50 21.87 11.78
CA THR A 548 4.27 22.33 10.41
C THR A 548 3.75 23.76 10.45
N THR A 549 4.49 24.66 9.78
CA THR A 549 4.16 26.07 9.62
C THR A 549 3.90 26.38 8.14
N LYS A 550 3.65 27.64 7.82
CA LYS A 550 3.41 28.05 6.44
C LYS A 550 4.58 27.71 5.49
N ASN A 551 5.82 27.88 5.95
CA ASN A 551 7.00 27.80 5.09
C ASN A 551 7.95 26.67 5.48
N TRP A 552 7.86 26.13 6.67
CA TRP A 552 8.75 25.06 7.11
C TRP A 552 8.02 23.98 7.91
N SER A 553 8.54 22.79 7.88
CA SER A 553 8.11 21.65 8.68
C SER A 553 9.35 20.96 9.27
N SER A 554 9.19 20.40 10.44
CA SER A 554 10.22 19.57 11.09
C SER A 554 9.53 18.40 11.76
N LYS A 555 10.11 17.21 11.63
CA LYS A 555 9.67 15.99 12.31
C LYS A 555 10.89 15.29 12.91
N THR A 556 10.95 15.29 14.23
CA THR A 556 11.95 14.54 15.01
C THR A 556 11.34 13.23 15.47
N SER A 557 12.00 12.11 15.23
CA SER A 557 11.59 10.80 15.72
C SER A 557 12.71 10.05 16.41
N VAL A 558 12.33 9.28 17.44
CA VAL A 558 13.19 8.38 18.18
C VAL A 558 12.58 7.00 18.16
N ASP A 559 13.30 6.04 17.59
CA ASP A 559 12.93 4.66 17.50
C ASP A 559 13.82 3.79 18.37
N TYR A 560 13.24 2.83 19.05
CA TYR A 560 13.94 1.79 19.79
C TYR A 560 13.36 0.44 19.43
N THR A 561 14.21 -0.52 19.09
CA THR A 561 13.83 -1.90 18.80
C THR A 561 14.60 -2.85 19.72
N LYS A 562 13.90 -3.81 20.31
CA LYS A 562 14.49 -4.92 21.04
C LYS A 562 14.00 -6.23 20.42
N TYR A 563 14.93 -7.06 19.99
CA TYR A 563 14.68 -8.39 19.48
C TYR A 563 15.18 -9.44 20.49
N ARG A 564 14.46 -10.53 20.62
CA ARG A 564 14.84 -11.71 21.39
C ARG A 564 14.51 -12.95 20.57
N GLU A 565 15.53 -13.78 20.38
CA GLU A 565 15.36 -15.07 19.73
C GLU A 565 14.72 -16.07 20.72
N GLY A 566 13.71 -16.80 20.27
CA GLY A 566 13.03 -17.82 21.06
C GLY A 566 13.62 -19.21 20.85
N ASN A 567 13.43 -20.08 21.82
CA ASN A 567 13.93 -21.46 21.80
C ASN A 567 13.16 -22.41 20.85
N ALA A 568 12.28 -21.92 19.98
CA ALA A 568 11.49 -22.76 19.10
C ALA A 568 12.34 -23.31 17.95
N GLY A 569 13.05 -24.42 18.19
CA GLY A 569 13.51 -25.32 17.16
C GLY A 569 14.86 -25.03 16.51
N SER A 570 15.92 -24.79 17.24
CA SER A 570 17.28 -24.97 16.68
C SER A 570 17.57 -26.45 16.40
N GLY A 571 17.02 -26.90 15.27
CA GLY A 571 17.24 -28.28 14.77
C GLY A 571 18.44 -28.40 13.82
N THR A 572 19.47 -27.58 13.98
CA THR A 572 20.78 -27.80 13.34
C THR A 572 21.72 -28.37 14.40
N GLY A 573 21.96 -29.68 14.30
CA GLY A 573 22.93 -30.35 15.15
C GLY A 573 24.29 -29.65 15.12
N ASN A 574 24.92 -29.61 16.31
CA ASN A 574 26.23 -29.10 16.71
C ASN A 574 26.24 -27.71 17.37
N ALA A 575 25.37 -27.47 18.33
CA ALA A 575 25.66 -26.51 19.38
C ALA A 575 26.07 -27.29 20.63
N SER A 576 27.32 -27.12 21.06
CA SER A 576 27.80 -27.63 22.34
C SER A 576 26.97 -27.02 23.48
N SER A 577 26.59 -27.88 24.41
CA SER A 577 25.55 -27.73 25.43
C SER A 577 25.82 -26.70 26.55
N ASN A 578 26.48 -25.58 26.31
CA ASN A 578 26.80 -24.64 27.41
C ASN A 578 26.48 -23.13 27.17
N ASP A 579 25.91 -22.71 25.99
CA ASP A 579 25.55 -21.30 25.75
C ASP A 579 24.11 -21.16 25.23
N THR A 580 23.12 -21.60 26.01
CA THR A 580 21.71 -21.19 25.83
C THR A 580 21.43 -19.85 26.50
N GLN A 581 22.21 -18.81 26.21
CA GLN A 581 21.79 -17.44 26.45
C GLN A 581 20.84 -17.08 25.31
N ASN A 582 19.57 -16.79 25.63
CA ASN A 582 18.60 -16.18 24.73
C ASN A 582 19.25 -14.97 24.06
N ALA A 583 19.67 -15.12 22.80
CA ALA A 583 20.31 -14.03 22.08
C ALA A 583 19.31 -12.86 21.99
N SER A 584 19.61 -11.77 22.65
CA SER A 584 18.82 -10.55 22.58
C SER A 584 19.66 -9.45 21.97
N SER A 585 19.06 -8.71 21.03
CA SER A 585 19.68 -7.56 20.42
C SER A 585 18.80 -6.33 20.50
N CYS A 586 19.41 -5.16 20.51
CA CYS A 586 18.68 -3.92 20.50
C CYS A 586 19.28 -2.93 19.47
N GLY A 587 18.45 -1.98 19.06
CA GLY A 587 18.81 -0.92 18.17
C GLY A 587 18.04 0.36 18.46
N TYR A 588 18.63 1.50 18.10
CA TYR A 588 17.96 2.80 18.14
C TYR A 588 18.27 3.63 16.90
N LEU A 589 17.34 4.50 16.56
CA LEU A 589 17.44 5.46 15.46
C LEU A 589 16.92 6.81 15.97
N LEU A 590 17.73 7.85 15.79
CA LEU A 590 17.29 9.24 15.90
C LEU A 590 17.20 9.80 14.48
N ASN A 591 16.03 10.24 14.07
CA ASN A 591 15.80 10.76 12.73
C ASN A 591 15.13 12.13 12.78
N GLU A 592 15.67 13.06 11.98
CA GLU A 592 15.17 14.42 11.81
C GLU A 592 14.85 14.66 10.34
N ASN A 593 13.62 15.08 10.06
CA ASN A 593 13.18 15.46 8.73
C ASN A 593 12.80 16.94 8.74
N ILE A 594 13.43 17.74 7.88
CA ILE A 594 13.18 19.18 7.77
C ILE A 594 12.70 19.47 6.36
N GLY A 595 11.59 20.20 6.25
CA GLY A 595 11.05 20.70 5.00
C GLY A 595 11.03 22.23 4.99
N TYR A 596 11.42 22.84 3.88
CA TYR A 596 11.33 24.26 3.66
C TYR A 596 10.74 24.58 2.29
N HIS A 597 9.74 25.46 2.26
CA HIS A 597 9.08 25.91 1.05
C HIS A 597 9.33 27.41 0.83
N TRP A 598 9.99 27.73 -0.29
CA TRP A 598 10.25 29.10 -0.69
C TRP A 598 9.78 29.34 -2.11
N ARG A 599 8.67 30.05 -2.27
CA ARG A 599 8.06 30.37 -3.58
C ARG A 599 7.93 29.12 -4.47
N TRP A 600 8.78 28.96 -5.46
CA TRP A 600 8.79 27.88 -6.43
C TRP A 600 9.68 26.68 -6.02
N LEU A 601 10.48 26.81 -4.95
CA LEU A 601 11.44 25.78 -4.52
C LEU A 601 10.98 25.15 -3.21
N ARG A 602 10.88 23.82 -3.21
CA ARG A 602 10.68 23.00 -2.01
C ARG A 602 11.94 22.19 -1.72
N LEU A 603 12.48 22.35 -0.54
CA LEU A 603 13.63 21.59 -0.03
C LEU A 603 13.15 20.64 1.07
N GLN A 604 13.58 19.40 1.03
CA GLN A 604 13.36 18.41 2.08
C GLN A 604 14.70 17.77 2.43
N GLY A 605 15.09 17.82 3.69
CA GLY A 605 16.28 17.18 4.24
C GLY A 605 15.90 16.13 5.25
N SER A 606 16.63 15.03 5.27
CA SER A 606 16.56 14.00 6.31
C SER A 606 17.94 13.71 6.84
N PHE A 607 18.04 13.54 8.15
CA PHE A 607 19.26 13.16 8.84
C PHE A 607 18.92 12.10 9.89
N GLY A 608 19.56 10.93 9.80
CA GLY A 608 19.37 9.81 10.71
C GLY A 608 20.69 9.32 11.30
N TYR A 609 20.79 9.24 12.64
CA TYR A 609 21.84 8.51 13.34
C TYR A 609 21.28 7.22 13.91
N PHE A 610 21.92 6.11 13.63
CA PHE A 610 21.45 4.79 14.05
C PHE A 610 22.59 3.92 14.61
N HIS A 611 22.20 3.08 15.54
CA HIS A 611 23.04 2.01 16.06
C HIS A 611 22.17 0.78 16.34
N THR A 612 22.53 -0.36 15.76
CA THR A 612 21.90 -1.65 16.04
C THR A 612 22.97 -2.71 16.26
N GLN A 613 22.77 -3.56 17.23
CA GLN A 613 23.73 -4.61 17.57
C GLN A 613 23.85 -5.67 16.45
N ASP A 614 22.76 -5.96 15.77
CA ASP A 614 22.72 -6.92 14.65
C ASP A 614 21.60 -6.59 13.64
N PHE A 615 21.48 -7.43 12.61
CA PHE A 615 20.45 -7.30 11.58
C PHE A 615 19.03 -7.63 12.10
N ALA A 616 18.87 -8.40 13.18
CA ALA A 616 17.57 -8.74 13.73
C ALA A 616 16.92 -7.53 14.42
N SER A 617 17.73 -6.63 15.01
CA SER A 617 17.27 -5.39 15.63
C SER A 617 17.19 -4.18 14.67
N ARG A 618 17.25 -4.41 13.35
CA ARG A 618 17.14 -3.35 12.33
C ARG A 618 15.87 -2.52 12.45
N ILE A 619 15.98 -1.25 12.12
CA ILE A 619 14.89 -0.28 12.16
C ILE A 619 14.56 0.16 10.72
N TYR A 620 13.29 0.34 10.44
CA TYR A 620 12.84 0.89 9.16
C TYR A 620 12.33 2.31 9.38
N ALA A 621 12.81 3.24 8.57
CA ALA A 621 12.32 4.61 8.58
C ALA A 621 12.19 5.15 7.17
N TYR A 622 11.27 6.09 7.02
CA TYR A 622 11.06 6.80 5.77
C TYR A 622 12.21 7.77 5.48
N GLU A 623 12.60 7.83 4.22
CA GLU A 623 13.50 8.80 3.66
C GLU A 623 12.82 9.60 2.55
N PRO A 624 12.95 10.93 2.52
CA PRO A 624 12.41 11.72 1.43
C PRO A 624 13.03 11.29 0.11
N GLY A 625 12.18 11.00 -0.87
CA GLY A 625 12.53 10.54 -2.20
C GLY A 625 12.12 11.53 -3.29
N LEU A 626 12.44 11.22 -4.54
CA LEU A 626 11.92 11.90 -5.71
C LEU A 626 10.43 11.59 -5.87
N LEU A 627 9.76 12.35 -6.74
CA LEU A 627 8.37 12.09 -7.12
C LEU A 627 8.23 10.62 -7.58
N TYR A 628 7.22 9.92 -7.08
CA TYR A 628 6.99 8.49 -7.33
C TYR A 628 8.14 7.56 -6.88
N GLN A 629 8.88 7.94 -5.84
CA GLN A 629 9.90 7.12 -5.21
C GLN A 629 9.87 7.29 -3.69
N MET A 630 9.09 6.47 -3.04
CA MET A 630 9.13 6.34 -1.59
C MET A 630 10.29 5.43 -1.19
N SER A 631 11.12 5.87 -0.26
CA SER A 631 12.25 5.09 0.22
C SER A 631 12.07 4.76 1.69
N PHE A 632 12.02 3.45 2.00
CA PHE A 632 12.12 2.94 3.36
C PHE A 632 13.49 2.32 3.55
N GLY A 633 14.38 3.07 4.16
CA GLY A 633 15.70 2.58 4.48
C GLY A 633 15.65 1.54 5.59
N SER A 634 16.37 0.42 5.42
CA SER A 634 16.71 -0.50 6.49
C SER A 634 17.99 -0.02 7.16
N TYR A 635 17.90 0.32 8.45
CA TYR A 635 19.00 0.83 9.26
C TYR A 635 19.52 -0.31 10.13
N PHE A 636 20.76 -0.75 9.88
CA PHE A 636 21.44 -1.78 10.67
C PHE A 636 22.93 -1.51 10.75
N GLY A 637 23.58 -1.96 11.84
CA GLY A 637 24.95 -1.56 12.18
C GLY A 637 24.99 -0.20 12.86
N GLU A 638 26.02 0.58 12.65
CA GLU A 638 26.21 1.93 13.19
C GLU A 638 26.53 2.90 12.07
N GLY A 639 25.90 4.07 12.08
CA GLY A 639 26.19 5.07 11.08
C GLY A 639 25.28 6.28 11.09
N ILE A 640 25.57 7.15 10.12
CA ILE A 640 24.79 8.34 9.81
C ILE A 640 24.27 8.19 8.38
N ARG A 641 23.01 8.54 8.18
CA ARG A 641 22.39 8.56 6.86
C ARG A 641 21.70 9.90 6.65
N TYR A 642 21.87 10.47 5.47
CA TYR A 642 21.24 11.75 5.12
C TYR A 642 20.70 11.71 3.70
N ALA A 643 19.64 12.47 3.48
CA ALA A 643 19.05 12.69 2.18
C ALA A 643 18.69 14.17 2.01
N LEU A 644 18.81 14.67 0.79
CA LEU A 644 18.39 16.01 0.41
C LEU A 644 17.62 15.93 -0.91
N VAL A 645 16.42 16.47 -0.91
CA VAL A 645 15.54 16.53 -2.09
C VAL A 645 15.18 17.96 -2.36
N ALA A 646 15.33 18.38 -3.60
CA ALA A 646 14.88 19.68 -4.09
C ALA A 646 13.82 19.46 -5.18
N ARG A 647 12.70 20.17 -5.07
CA ARG A 647 11.60 20.16 -6.07
C ARG A 647 11.32 21.61 -6.46
N SER A 648 11.16 21.86 -7.76
CA SER A 648 10.87 23.18 -8.32
C SER A 648 9.61 23.15 -9.18
#